data_5219a3eaa597537944bce817582e2879
#
_entry.id   5219a3eaa597537944bce817582e2879
#
_cell.length_a   1.000
_cell.length_b   1.000
_cell.length_c   1.000
_cell.angle_alpha   90.00
_cell.angle_beta   90.00
_cell.angle_gamma   90.00
#
_symmetry.space_group_name_H-M   'P 1'
#
loop_
_entity.id
_entity.type
_entity.pdbx_description
1 polymer ?
#
loop_
_entity_poly.entity_id
_entity_poly.type
_entity_poly.pdbx_seq_one_letter_code
_entity_poly.pdbx_strand_id
1 'polypeptide(L)'
;MWEVIYYLNLTLYTVLLLSISFVAVVIAVVCSLTGRRLNTNYYVARTFYHVAGPILGWKFKVEGEQYLWELSGEHGGGKAGEKGRSMVMVGNHQSFVDILYLGRIFPKHAAIMAKKSLQWIPGLGWFTGVPIVPVVCENYNHLFNGKSHFRRGTLRIKVLPPISTAGLSTADVPKLIEKTRNAMLQTLQEISTPSPATSQTGSPDPLLGRSGRGREEYYTSGSPVPPEGVSSTAEIGAEEEAEAAVEDAVGREEADNGERHAPVFSQNDRGDETMTTAENVQKSSPKRLAIAMVSDFFFPIIGGVEGHIYSLSVELMRRGHKVIVITHSHPDRSGVHYLAPSLKVYYLPYLPITSSASLPNFLLFLPYFRHIILSENIQLIHGHGALSSLAHEAVLHAPLLGVKAVFTDHSLFGFGDAVGVLTNKLLGAALRCVDEVICVSNTGRENTVLRAQLDPSIVSVIPNALEAEHFKPDPSRADPDWITIVVISRLVHRKGIDLLISSAPQICALFPKVRFIVGGDGPKMVELEQMREKYELQGRVELLGRVNPGDVRDVLTKGQIYLSNSLTEAFGISIIEAASAGLFVVATKVGGVPEILPQDMIEFCRADEDDVIRALTHAIHTIQSLRHSPWSAHIRVRDMYSWSCVASRAEIVYLRAMSRPHRETGERMKRYLELGPVFGVVMCCILAVEHYFFWLLEWWNPRDKIQQVVKFQGVERFEDGGKKEEIQVRKEQ
;
A
#
# COMPACT_ATOMS: atom_id res chain seq x y z
N MET A 1 2.20 2.96 -35.30
CA MET A 1 0.76 3.20 -35.51
C MET A 1 -0.12 2.44 -34.50
N TRP A 2 0.09 1.14 -34.31
CA TRP A 2 -0.71 0.32 -33.36
C TRP A 2 -0.51 0.71 -31.90
N GLU A 3 0.71 1.02 -31.47
CA GLU A 3 0.98 1.50 -30.11
C GLU A 3 0.29 2.84 -29.81
N VAL A 4 0.30 3.76 -30.75
CA VAL A 4 -0.40 5.05 -30.61
C VAL A 4 -1.90 4.83 -30.42
N ILE A 5 -2.50 3.92 -31.20
CA ILE A 5 -3.94 3.58 -31.05
C ILE A 5 -4.22 2.93 -29.69
N TYR A 6 -3.32 2.06 -29.21
CA TYR A 6 -3.43 1.46 -27.88
C TYR A 6 -3.46 2.53 -26.78
N TYR A 7 -2.45 3.41 -26.74
CA TYR A 7 -2.37 4.47 -25.73
C TYR A 7 -3.53 5.46 -25.85
N LEU A 8 -3.98 5.75 -27.05
CA LEU A 8 -5.12 6.66 -27.29
C LEU A 8 -6.42 6.05 -26.73
N ASN A 9 -6.67 4.77 -26.97
CA ASN A 9 -7.85 4.07 -26.44
C ASN A 9 -7.74 3.86 -24.92
N LEU A 10 -6.55 3.57 -24.39
CA LEU A 10 -6.32 3.46 -22.96
C LEU A 10 -6.54 4.79 -22.24
N THR A 11 -6.03 5.89 -22.81
CA THR A 11 -6.27 7.26 -22.30
C THR A 11 -7.77 7.59 -22.34
N LEU A 12 -8.44 7.30 -23.46
CA LEU A 12 -9.87 7.52 -23.59
C LEU A 12 -10.66 6.70 -22.55
N TYR A 13 -10.30 5.44 -22.34
CA TYR A 13 -10.91 4.61 -21.30
C TYR A 13 -10.71 5.22 -19.91
N THR A 14 -9.50 5.65 -19.60
CA THR A 14 -9.17 6.26 -18.30
C THR A 14 -9.95 7.55 -18.07
N VAL A 15 -10.05 8.42 -19.08
CA VAL A 15 -10.85 9.65 -19.00
C VAL A 15 -12.32 9.33 -18.77
N LEU A 16 -12.87 8.35 -19.50
CA LEU A 16 -14.27 7.90 -19.33
C LEU A 16 -14.47 7.33 -17.92
N LEU A 17 -13.55 6.52 -17.42
CA LEU A 17 -13.62 5.95 -16.07
C LEU A 17 -13.65 7.04 -15.01
N LEU A 18 -12.75 8.02 -15.10
CA LEU A 18 -12.67 9.15 -14.15
C LEU A 18 -13.92 10.04 -14.23
N SER A 19 -14.39 10.35 -15.44
CA SER A 19 -15.58 11.17 -15.64
C SER A 19 -16.84 10.50 -15.08
N ILE A 20 -16.98 9.20 -15.32
CA ILE A 20 -18.13 8.43 -14.82
C ILE A 20 -18.00 8.19 -13.31
N SER A 21 -16.79 8.09 -12.76
CA SER A 21 -16.58 8.04 -11.31
C SER A 21 -17.09 9.30 -10.61
N PHE A 22 -16.94 10.47 -11.24
CA PHE A 22 -17.55 11.71 -10.74
C PHE A 22 -19.09 11.64 -10.78
N VAL A 23 -19.66 11.17 -11.89
CA VAL A 23 -21.12 10.95 -12.02
C VAL A 23 -21.60 9.90 -11.00
N ALA A 24 -20.79 8.89 -10.70
CA ALA A 24 -21.10 7.86 -9.72
C ALA A 24 -21.32 8.43 -8.31
N VAL A 25 -20.57 9.48 -7.92
CA VAL A 25 -20.79 10.19 -6.66
C VAL A 25 -22.19 10.82 -6.62
N VAL A 26 -22.58 11.48 -7.71
CA VAL A 26 -23.93 12.07 -7.82
C VAL A 26 -25.00 10.98 -7.74
N ILE A 27 -24.80 9.88 -8.47
CA ILE A 27 -25.72 8.71 -8.42
C ILE A 27 -25.82 8.17 -6.99
N ALA A 28 -24.70 8.05 -6.28
CA ALA A 28 -24.66 7.54 -4.90
C ALA A 28 -25.43 8.46 -3.95
N VAL A 29 -25.26 9.78 -4.07
CA VAL A 29 -26.02 10.77 -3.29
C VAL A 29 -27.52 10.67 -3.57
N VAL A 30 -27.91 10.66 -4.84
CA VAL A 30 -29.33 10.54 -5.24
C VAL A 30 -29.93 9.22 -4.74
N CYS A 31 -29.24 8.09 -4.91
CA CYS A 31 -29.67 6.79 -4.41
C CYS A 31 -29.80 6.78 -2.88
N SER A 32 -28.91 7.49 -2.17
CA SER A 32 -28.93 7.61 -0.74
C SER A 32 -30.16 8.42 -0.26
N LEU A 33 -30.39 9.56 -0.88
CA LEU A 33 -31.54 10.44 -0.57
C LEU A 33 -32.89 9.81 -0.91
N THR A 34 -32.94 8.95 -1.94
CA THR A 34 -34.16 8.26 -2.39
C THR A 34 -34.39 6.90 -1.72
N GLY A 35 -33.55 6.51 -0.75
CA GLY A 35 -33.63 5.21 -0.06
C GLY A 35 -33.22 4.01 -0.91
N ARG A 36 -32.57 4.22 -2.08
CA ARG A 36 -32.20 3.18 -3.05
C ARG A 36 -30.71 2.84 -3.01
N ARG A 37 -30.07 2.90 -1.85
CA ARG A 37 -28.60 2.69 -1.67
C ARG A 37 -28.09 1.39 -2.31
N LEU A 38 -28.84 0.29 -2.19
CA LEU A 38 -28.46 -1.01 -2.78
C LEU A 38 -28.42 -1.02 -4.32
N ASN A 39 -29.01 -0.04 -4.98
CA ASN A 39 -29.02 0.07 -6.44
C ASN A 39 -27.90 0.96 -6.99
N THR A 40 -27.08 1.55 -6.16
CA THR A 40 -25.98 2.44 -6.58
C THR A 40 -25.08 1.77 -7.58
N ASN A 41 -24.56 0.57 -7.26
CA ASN A 41 -23.67 -0.18 -8.15
C ASN A 41 -24.32 -0.51 -9.50
N TYR A 42 -25.60 -0.84 -9.50
CA TYR A 42 -26.37 -1.08 -10.73
C TYR A 42 -26.39 0.16 -11.63
N TYR A 43 -26.76 1.33 -11.09
CA TYR A 43 -26.83 2.55 -11.89
C TYR A 43 -25.46 3.02 -12.36
N VAL A 44 -24.42 2.93 -11.54
CA VAL A 44 -23.05 3.28 -11.91
C VAL A 44 -22.56 2.36 -13.04
N ALA A 45 -22.69 1.05 -12.89
CA ALA A 45 -22.27 0.07 -13.88
C ALA A 45 -23.03 0.24 -15.21
N ARG A 46 -24.34 0.49 -15.17
CA ARG A 46 -25.16 0.78 -16.35
C ARG A 46 -24.76 2.07 -17.04
N THR A 47 -24.46 3.13 -16.27
CA THR A 47 -23.96 4.39 -16.84
C THR A 47 -22.65 4.16 -17.57
N PHE A 48 -21.73 3.42 -16.95
CA PHE A 48 -20.45 3.09 -17.57
C PHE A 48 -20.63 2.28 -18.87
N TYR A 49 -21.49 1.27 -18.86
CA TYR A 49 -21.80 0.47 -20.04
C TYR A 49 -22.38 1.31 -21.19
N HIS A 50 -23.36 2.17 -20.90
CA HIS A 50 -24.04 2.95 -21.93
C HIS A 50 -23.18 4.10 -22.50
N VAL A 51 -22.23 4.60 -21.72
CA VAL A 51 -21.34 5.69 -22.16
C VAL A 51 -20.05 5.13 -22.76
N ALA A 52 -19.32 4.30 -22.02
CA ALA A 52 -18.00 3.84 -22.43
C ALA A 52 -18.07 2.75 -23.51
N GLY A 53 -19.04 1.85 -23.44
CA GLY A 53 -19.19 0.76 -24.41
C GLY A 53 -19.27 1.25 -25.87
N PRO A 54 -20.22 2.14 -26.23
CA PRO A 54 -20.33 2.70 -27.57
C PRO A 54 -19.10 3.50 -28.00
N ILE A 55 -18.55 4.34 -27.12
CA ILE A 55 -17.39 5.19 -27.43
C ILE A 55 -16.15 4.34 -27.75
N LEU A 56 -15.91 3.29 -26.96
CA LEU A 56 -14.80 2.35 -27.16
C LEU A 56 -15.09 1.36 -28.30
N GLY A 57 -16.33 1.26 -28.76
CA GLY A 57 -16.76 0.36 -29.83
C GLY A 57 -16.82 -1.10 -29.39
N TRP A 58 -17.10 -1.38 -28.12
CA TRP A 58 -17.28 -2.72 -27.58
C TRP A 58 -18.76 -3.11 -27.59
N LYS A 59 -19.04 -4.29 -28.13
CA LYS A 59 -20.38 -4.90 -28.17
C LYS A 59 -20.36 -6.18 -27.34
N PHE A 60 -21.47 -6.48 -26.69
CA PHE A 60 -21.58 -7.65 -25.80
C PHE A 60 -22.71 -8.56 -26.29
N LYS A 61 -22.36 -9.82 -26.55
CA LYS A 61 -23.36 -10.87 -26.88
C LYS A 61 -23.50 -11.75 -25.63
N VAL A 62 -24.65 -11.67 -24.97
CA VAL A 62 -24.95 -12.43 -23.75
C VAL A 62 -25.86 -13.59 -24.07
N GLU A 63 -25.47 -14.79 -23.68
CA GLU A 63 -26.26 -16.03 -23.78
C GLU A 63 -26.63 -16.48 -22.35
N GLY A 64 -27.85 -17.01 -22.17
CA GLY A 64 -28.32 -17.50 -20.86
C GLY A 64 -28.74 -16.37 -19.88
N GLU A 65 -28.97 -15.16 -20.37
CA GLU A 65 -29.35 -14.00 -19.55
C GLU A 65 -30.63 -14.23 -18.74
N GLN A 66 -31.53 -15.12 -19.19
CA GLN A 66 -32.76 -15.49 -18.48
C GLN A 66 -32.50 -15.99 -17.06
N TYR A 67 -31.41 -16.69 -16.80
CA TYR A 67 -31.09 -17.22 -15.47
C TYR A 67 -30.84 -16.12 -14.44
N LEU A 68 -30.37 -14.94 -14.86
CA LEU A 68 -30.22 -13.78 -13.99
C LEU A 68 -31.55 -13.11 -13.69
N TRP A 69 -32.41 -12.98 -14.72
CA TRP A 69 -33.64 -12.23 -14.58
C TRP A 69 -34.75 -13.04 -13.89
N GLU A 70 -34.79 -14.36 -14.09
CA GLU A 70 -35.72 -15.26 -13.41
C GLU A 70 -35.50 -15.25 -11.88
N LEU A 71 -34.24 -15.18 -11.42
CA LEU A 71 -33.92 -15.12 -10.00
C LEU A 71 -34.06 -13.72 -9.41
N SER A 72 -33.76 -12.67 -10.18
CA SER A 72 -33.86 -11.28 -9.69
C SER A 72 -35.31 -10.73 -9.70
N GLY A 73 -36.24 -11.40 -10.35
CA GLY A 73 -37.66 -10.97 -10.47
C GLY A 73 -37.85 -9.75 -11.38
N GLU A 74 -36.91 -9.45 -12.28
CA GLU A 74 -36.93 -8.23 -13.10
C GLU A 74 -37.71 -8.32 -14.43
N HIS A 75 -38.16 -9.51 -14.89
CA HIS A 75 -38.98 -9.64 -16.10
C HIS A 75 -40.37 -10.15 -15.78
N GLY A 76 -41.34 -9.35 -16.17
CA GLY A 76 -42.77 -9.55 -15.92
C GLY A 76 -43.36 -10.79 -16.55
N GLY A 77 -43.37 -11.87 -15.81
CA GLY A 77 -44.13 -13.10 -16.01
C GLY A 77 -44.57 -13.73 -14.71
N GLY A 78 -44.01 -13.31 -13.59
CA GLY A 78 -44.42 -13.69 -12.23
C GLY A 78 -45.57 -12.80 -11.75
N LYS A 79 -46.52 -13.37 -11.01
CA LYS A 79 -47.63 -12.65 -10.38
C LYS A 79 -47.08 -11.46 -9.59
N ALA A 80 -47.66 -10.29 -9.73
CA ALA A 80 -47.30 -9.08 -8.99
C ALA A 80 -47.22 -9.37 -7.47
N GLY A 81 -46.00 -9.42 -6.89
CA GLY A 81 -45.78 -9.71 -5.46
C GLY A 81 -44.69 -10.73 -5.13
N GLU A 82 -44.16 -11.49 -6.08
CA GLU A 82 -43.02 -12.38 -5.79
C GLU A 82 -41.72 -11.58 -5.61
N LYS A 83 -41.21 -11.59 -4.39
CA LYS A 83 -39.86 -11.06 -4.10
C LYS A 83 -38.82 -11.92 -4.82
N GLY A 84 -37.93 -11.30 -5.60
CA GLY A 84 -36.78 -11.97 -6.20
C GLY A 84 -36.00 -12.82 -5.19
N ARG A 85 -35.50 -13.98 -5.62
CA ARG A 85 -34.68 -14.87 -4.79
C ARG A 85 -33.24 -14.36 -4.75
N SER A 86 -32.60 -14.46 -3.60
CA SER A 86 -31.18 -14.16 -3.48
C SER A 86 -30.35 -15.15 -4.33
N MET A 87 -29.25 -14.66 -4.94
CA MET A 87 -28.30 -15.47 -5.70
C MET A 87 -26.87 -14.98 -5.48
N VAL A 88 -25.89 -15.85 -5.67
CA VAL A 88 -24.46 -15.52 -5.71
C VAL A 88 -23.99 -15.63 -7.15
N MET A 89 -23.58 -14.53 -7.76
CA MET A 89 -23.01 -14.50 -9.10
C MET A 89 -21.49 -14.65 -9.04
N VAL A 90 -20.93 -15.61 -9.78
CA VAL A 90 -19.49 -15.89 -9.83
C VAL A 90 -19.01 -15.73 -11.26
N GLY A 91 -18.06 -14.81 -11.49
CA GLY A 91 -17.49 -14.53 -12.82
C GLY A 91 -15.99 -14.77 -12.89
N ASN A 92 -15.46 -15.11 -14.07
CA ASN A 92 -14.01 -15.12 -14.31
C ASN A 92 -13.52 -13.69 -14.48
N HIS A 93 -12.53 -13.32 -13.68
CA HIS A 93 -11.89 -12.01 -13.75
C HIS A 93 -10.67 -12.06 -14.67
N GLN A 94 -10.52 -11.07 -15.58
CA GLN A 94 -9.40 -11.02 -16.53
C GLN A 94 -8.63 -9.69 -16.45
N SER A 95 -9.33 -8.57 -16.28
CA SER A 95 -8.70 -7.26 -16.11
C SER A 95 -9.71 -6.18 -15.66
N PHE A 96 -9.21 -4.97 -15.43
CA PHE A 96 -10.04 -3.80 -15.05
C PHE A 96 -11.09 -3.40 -16.09
N VAL A 97 -11.00 -3.87 -17.34
CA VAL A 97 -12.05 -3.63 -18.35
C VAL A 97 -13.29 -4.50 -18.16
N ASP A 98 -13.28 -5.48 -17.24
CA ASP A 98 -14.43 -6.31 -16.91
C ASP A 98 -15.64 -5.50 -16.44
N ILE A 99 -15.42 -4.30 -15.90
CA ILE A 99 -16.49 -3.38 -15.51
C ILE A 99 -17.43 -3.04 -16.67
N LEU A 100 -16.95 -3.12 -17.92
CA LEU A 100 -17.78 -2.86 -19.11
C LEU A 100 -18.86 -3.94 -19.29
N TYR A 101 -18.48 -5.22 -19.21
CA TYR A 101 -19.47 -6.29 -19.35
C TYR A 101 -20.34 -6.47 -18.11
N LEU A 102 -19.77 -6.23 -16.93
CA LEU A 102 -20.55 -6.19 -15.70
C LEU A 102 -21.66 -5.14 -15.80
N GLY A 103 -21.39 -3.98 -16.38
CA GLY A 103 -22.42 -2.97 -16.66
C GLY A 103 -23.58 -3.49 -17.51
N ARG A 104 -23.37 -4.52 -18.34
CA ARG A 104 -24.44 -5.13 -19.16
C ARG A 104 -25.29 -6.15 -18.40
N ILE A 105 -24.71 -6.90 -17.48
CA ILE A 105 -25.37 -8.05 -16.82
C ILE A 105 -25.69 -7.84 -15.35
N PHE A 106 -25.20 -6.77 -14.72
CA PHE A 106 -25.32 -6.54 -13.28
C PHE A 106 -26.79 -6.35 -12.87
N PRO A 107 -27.35 -7.17 -11.95
CA PRO A 107 -28.75 -7.05 -11.52
C PRO A 107 -28.92 -5.94 -10.47
N LYS A 108 -30.17 -5.48 -10.27
CA LYS A 108 -30.51 -4.57 -9.16
C LYS A 108 -30.33 -5.28 -7.82
N HIS A 109 -30.08 -4.48 -6.78
CA HIS A 109 -29.88 -4.94 -5.40
C HIS A 109 -28.67 -5.89 -5.25
N ALA A 110 -27.74 -5.92 -6.22
CA ALA A 110 -26.52 -6.70 -6.14
C ALA A 110 -25.38 -5.91 -5.50
N ALA A 111 -24.54 -6.61 -4.72
CA ALA A 111 -23.29 -6.10 -4.18
C ALA A 111 -22.12 -6.90 -4.76
N ILE A 112 -21.00 -6.23 -5.03
CA ILE A 112 -19.76 -6.88 -5.45
C ILE A 112 -19.00 -7.28 -4.18
N MET A 113 -18.64 -8.57 -4.09
CA MET A 113 -17.81 -9.10 -3.01
C MET A 113 -16.48 -9.54 -3.61
N ALA A 114 -15.38 -8.96 -3.16
CA ALA A 114 -14.07 -9.16 -3.75
C ALA A 114 -12.99 -9.65 -2.77
N LYS A 115 -13.29 -10.05 -1.51
CA LYS A 115 -12.24 -10.33 -0.53
C LYS A 115 -12.49 -11.53 0.38
N LYS A 116 -11.43 -12.32 0.63
CA LYS A 116 -11.39 -13.51 1.51
C LYS A 116 -11.82 -13.22 2.97
N SER A 117 -11.66 -11.98 3.46
CA SER A 117 -12.08 -11.56 4.80
C SER A 117 -13.59 -11.64 5.04
N LEU A 118 -14.39 -11.82 4.02
CA LEU A 118 -15.85 -11.93 4.11
C LEU A 118 -16.34 -13.25 4.75
N GLN A 119 -15.52 -14.29 4.81
CA GLN A 119 -15.88 -15.55 5.49
C GLN A 119 -16.08 -15.38 7.01
N TRP A 120 -15.56 -14.31 7.61
CA TRP A 120 -15.64 -14.03 9.05
C TRP A 120 -16.76 -13.06 9.44
N ILE A 121 -17.56 -12.58 8.49
CA ILE A 121 -18.68 -11.69 8.80
C ILE A 121 -19.82 -12.53 9.41
N PRO A 122 -20.29 -12.24 10.64
CA PRO A 122 -21.45 -12.89 11.21
C PRO A 122 -22.66 -12.70 10.29
N GLY A 123 -23.28 -13.81 9.85
CA GLY A 123 -24.41 -13.81 8.93
C GLY A 123 -24.09 -14.24 7.49
N LEU A 124 -22.81 -14.27 7.06
CA LEU A 124 -22.46 -14.80 5.73
C LEU A 124 -22.57 -16.34 5.66
N GLY A 125 -22.41 -17.03 6.78
CA GLY A 125 -22.67 -18.48 6.88
C GLY A 125 -24.15 -18.89 6.69
N TRP A 126 -25.05 -17.94 6.52
CA TRP A 126 -26.48 -18.17 6.29
C TRP A 126 -26.87 -18.26 4.81
N PHE A 127 -25.90 -18.28 3.89
CA PHE A 127 -26.15 -18.52 2.47
C PHE A 127 -26.46 -19.98 2.11
N THR A 128 -26.75 -20.83 3.10
CA THR A 128 -27.26 -22.18 2.85
C THR A 128 -28.58 -22.09 2.09
N GLY A 129 -28.60 -22.61 0.85
CA GLY A 129 -29.77 -22.59 -0.03
C GLY A 129 -29.80 -21.45 -1.06
N VAL A 130 -28.83 -20.58 -1.11
CA VAL A 130 -28.72 -19.51 -2.14
C VAL A 130 -28.02 -20.06 -3.39
N PRO A 131 -28.67 -20.13 -4.59
CA PRO A 131 -28.04 -20.70 -5.77
C PRO A 131 -26.85 -19.87 -6.27
N ILE A 132 -25.83 -20.55 -6.81
CA ILE A 132 -24.69 -19.95 -7.48
C ILE A 132 -24.99 -19.85 -8.96
N VAL A 133 -24.84 -18.65 -9.55
CA VAL A 133 -24.99 -18.41 -11.00
C VAL A 133 -23.63 -18.10 -11.59
N PRO A 134 -22.98 -19.07 -12.28
CA PRO A 134 -21.70 -18.82 -12.92
C PRO A 134 -21.87 -17.97 -14.18
N VAL A 135 -21.00 -17.01 -14.38
CA VAL A 135 -20.94 -16.15 -15.56
C VAL A 135 -19.55 -16.24 -16.17
N VAL A 136 -19.47 -16.61 -17.44
CA VAL A 136 -18.20 -16.81 -18.13
C VAL A 136 -18.09 -15.80 -19.26
N CYS A 137 -17.04 -14.98 -19.19
CA CYS A 137 -16.64 -14.07 -20.25
C CYS A 137 -15.54 -14.73 -21.07
N GLU A 138 -15.62 -14.71 -22.42
CA GLU A 138 -14.57 -15.26 -23.27
C GLU A 138 -13.22 -14.57 -23.05
N ASN A 139 -12.13 -15.25 -23.40
CA ASN A 139 -10.81 -14.64 -23.37
C ASN A 139 -10.70 -13.53 -24.41
N TYR A 140 -10.54 -12.30 -23.94
CA TYR A 140 -10.52 -11.11 -24.78
C TYR A 140 -9.14 -10.53 -25.05
N ASN A 141 -8.06 -11.31 -24.92
CA ASN A 141 -6.69 -10.86 -25.25
C ASN A 141 -6.57 -10.32 -26.68
N HIS A 142 -7.44 -10.75 -27.60
CA HIS A 142 -7.50 -10.23 -28.97
C HIS A 142 -8.06 -8.80 -29.06
N LEU A 143 -8.82 -8.34 -28.06
CA LEU A 143 -9.35 -6.98 -27.94
C LEU A 143 -8.49 -6.14 -27.00
N PHE A 144 -8.11 -6.69 -25.86
CA PHE A 144 -7.31 -6.02 -24.84
C PHE A 144 -6.36 -7.02 -24.16
N ASN A 145 -5.04 -6.77 -24.23
CA ASN A 145 -4.01 -7.64 -23.64
C ASN A 145 -3.12 -6.94 -22.60
N GLY A 146 -3.47 -5.70 -22.21
CA GLY A 146 -2.72 -4.93 -21.24
C GLY A 146 -1.36 -4.37 -21.72
N LYS A 147 -0.88 -4.79 -22.91
CA LYS A 147 0.46 -4.38 -23.42
C LYS A 147 0.44 -3.64 -24.76
N SER A 148 -0.34 -4.12 -25.73
CA SER A 148 -0.27 -3.60 -27.11
C SER A 148 -1.62 -3.55 -27.85
N HIS A 149 -2.65 -4.17 -27.31
CA HIS A 149 -3.95 -4.26 -27.96
C HIS A 149 -5.05 -3.62 -27.10
N PHE A 150 -5.71 -2.62 -27.67
CA PHE A 150 -6.96 -2.08 -27.18
C PHE A 150 -7.82 -1.77 -28.41
N ARG A 151 -8.59 -2.76 -28.86
CA ARG A 151 -9.31 -2.73 -30.15
C ARG A 151 -10.81 -2.76 -29.93
N ARG A 152 -11.54 -2.31 -30.93
CA ARG A 152 -13.00 -2.44 -31.00
C ARG A 152 -13.37 -3.88 -31.32
N GLY A 153 -14.49 -4.36 -30.79
CA GLY A 153 -14.93 -5.73 -31.08
C GLY A 153 -16.16 -6.15 -30.31
N THR A 154 -16.51 -7.44 -30.49
CA THR A 154 -17.65 -8.06 -29.82
C THR A 154 -17.13 -9.09 -28.83
N LEU A 155 -17.65 -9.05 -27.60
CA LEU A 155 -17.31 -9.95 -26.51
C LEU A 155 -18.48 -10.89 -26.22
N ARG A 156 -18.20 -12.19 -26.10
CA ARG A 156 -19.20 -13.20 -25.76
C ARG A 156 -19.21 -13.47 -24.26
N ILE A 157 -20.40 -13.52 -23.70
CA ILE A 157 -20.63 -13.79 -22.30
C ILE A 157 -21.68 -14.88 -22.21
N LYS A 158 -21.44 -15.91 -21.40
CA LYS A 158 -22.39 -16.99 -21.19
C LYS A 158 -22.74 -17.09 -19.73
N VAL A 159 -24.00 -16.91 -19.39
CA VAL A 159 -24.55 -17.13 -18.07
C VAL A 159 -24.99 -18.59 -17.98
N LEU A 160 -24.48 -19.32 -17.00
CA LEU A 160 -24.78 -20.73 -16.82
C LEU A 160 -26.03 -20.93 -15.95
N PRO A 161 -26.67 -22.11 -16.05
CA PRO A 161 -27.77 -22.48 -15.15
C PRO A 161 -27.36 -22.39 -13.68
N PRO A 162 -28.29 -21.95 -12.81
CA PRO A 162 -28.02 -21.86 -11.38
C PRO A 162 -27.64 -23.21 -10.77
N ILE A 163 -26.57 -23.23 -9.99
CA ILE A 163 -26.14 -24.38 -9.20
C ILE A 163 -26.82 -24.29 -7.82
N SER A 164 -27.67 -25.28 -7.48
CA SER A 164 -28.34 -25.30 -6.19
C SER A 164 -27.36 -25.61 -5.06
N THR A 165 -27.48 -24.87 -3.97
CA THR A 165 -26.74 -25.10 -2.72
C THR A 165 -27.67 -25.60 -1.62
N ALA A 166 -28.92 -25.92 -1.94
CA ALA A 166 -29.88 -26.42 -0.97
C ALA A 166 -29.45 -27.79 -0.41
N GLY A 167 -29.41 -27.91 0.91
CA GLY A 167 -29.02 -29.14 1.60
C GLY A 167 -27.52 -29.41 1.71
N LEU A 168 -26.67 -28.48 1.22
CA LEU A 168 -25.21 -28.57 1.35
C LEU A 168 -24.75 -28.04 2.71
N SER A 169 -23.72 -28.68 3.26
CA SER A 169 -23.01 -28.30 4.48
C SER A 169 -21.67 -27.63 4.16
N THR A 170 -21.00 -27.10 5.16
CA THR A 170 -19.63 -26.56 5.03
C THR A 170 -18.61 -27.59 4.53
N ALA A 171 -18.84 -28.87 4.80
CA ALA A 171 -17.98 -29.96 4.30
C ALA A 171 -18.11 -30.20 2.79
N ASP A 172 -19.21 -29.74 2.16
CA ASP A 172 -19.46 -29.88 0.73
C ASP A 172 -18.91 -28.71 -0.10
N VAL A 173 -18.41 -27.66 0.54
CA VAL A 173 -17.89 -26.45 -0.11
C VAL A 173 -16.77 -26.75 -1.12
N PRO A 174 -15.76 -27.60 -0.84
CA PRO A 174 -14.71 -27.93 -1.80
C PRO A 174 -15.26 -28.56 -3.09
N LYS A 175 -16.21 -29.48 -2.97
CA LYS A 175 -16.87 -30.13 -4.12
C LYS A 175 -17.72 -29.15 -4.92
N LEU A 176 -18.36 -28.20 -4.26
CA LEU A 176 -19.16 -27.16 -4.91
C LEU A 176 -18.26 -26.19 -5.69
N ILE A 177 -17.12 -25.80 -5.14
CA ILE A 177 -16.10 -24.98 -5.81
C ILE A 177 -15.59 -25.71 -7.05
N GLU A 178 -15.19 -26.95 -6.94
CA GLU A 178 -14.70 -27.77 -8.03
C GLU A 178 -15.76 -27.91 -9.15
N LYS A 179 -16.99 -28.23 -8.79
CA LYS A 179 -18.10 -28.31 -9.76
C LYS A 179 -18.32 -27.00 -10.51
N THR A 180 -18.33 -25.87 -9.77
CA THR A 180 -18.52 -24.54 -10.36
C THR A 180 -17.35 -24.20 -11.27
N ARG A 181 -16.11 -24.41 -10.84
CA ARG A 181 -14.89 -24.18 -11.62
C ARG A 181 -14.87 -25.00 -12.91
N ASN A 182 -15.16 -26.29 -12.83
CA ASN A 182 -15.15 -27.17 -14.00
C ASN A 182 -16.20 -26.75 -15.03
N ALA A 183 -17.40 -26.37 -14.60
CA ALA A 183 -18.45 -25.84 -15.48
C ALA A 183 -18.00 -24.54 -16.17
N MET A 184 -17.36 -23.63 -15.43
CA MET A 184 -16.85 -22.39 -15.99
C MET A 184 -15.68 -22.62 -16.95
N LEU A 185 -14.74 -23.50 -16.64
CA LEU A 185 -13.60 -23.83 -17.51
C LEU A 185 -14.04 -24.45 -18.83
N GLN A 186 -14.95 -25.44 -18.78
CA GLN A 186 -15.51 -26.04 -19.98
C GLN A 186 -16.18 -24.98 -20.86
N THR A 187 -17.00 -24.12 -20.26
CA THR A 187 -17.68 -23.04 -20.99
C THR A 187 -16.68 -22.04 -21.58
N LEU A 188 -15.64 -21.69 -20.84
CA LEU A 188 -14.59 -20.79 -21.32
C LEU A 188 -13.88 -21.35 -22.56
N GLN A 189 -13.58 -22.65 -22.56
CA GLN A 189 -13.03 -23.34 -23.72
C GLN A 189 -13.99 -23.32 -24.92
N GLU A 190 -15.29 -23.57 -24.71
CA GLU A 190 -16.30 -23.53 -25.76
C GLU A 190 -16.43 -22.15 -26.42
N ILE A 191 -16.51 -21.08 -25.63
CA ILE A 191 -16.75 -19.73 -26.16
C ILE A 191 -15.51 -19.01 -26.65
N SER A 192 -14.29 -19.46 -26.21
CA SER A 192 -13.01 -18.85 -26.64
C SER A 192 -12.43 -19.48 -27.89
N THR A 193 -12.95 -20.60 -28.38
CA THR A 193 -12.55 -21.22 -29.65
C THR A 193 -13.23 -20.53 -30.84
N PRO A 194 -12.53 -20.22 -31.95
CA PRO A 194 -13.17 -19.69 -33.15
C PRO A 194 -14.22 -20.69 -33.68
N SER A 195 -15.46 -20.25 -33.83
CA SER A 195 -16.54 -21.10 -34.38
C SER A 195 -16.21 -21.48 -35.82
N PRO A 196 -16.36 -22.76 -36.24
CA PRO A 196 -16.08 -23.21 -37.62
C PRO A 196 -17.02 -22.62 -38.70
N ALA A 197 -18.01 -21.83 -38.32
CA ALA A 197 -19.08 -21.39 -39.19
C ALA A 197 -18.86 -20.04 -39.89
N THR A 198 -17.67 -19.45 -39.89
CA THR A 198 -17.42 -18.13 -40.53
C THR A 198 -16.35 -18.16 -41.62
N SER A 199 -16.12 -19.32 -42.24
CA SER A 199 -15.25 -19.45 -43.42
C SER A 199 -16.03 -19.76 -44.69
N GLN A 200 -17.03 -18.95 -45.04
CA GLN A 200 -17.58 -18.89 -46.40
C GLN A 200 -18.17 -17.50 -46.65
N THR A 201 -17.41 -16.71 -47.32
CA THR A 201 -17.72 -15.73 -48.40
C THR A 201 -16.71 -14.56 -48.33
N GLY A 202 -15.83 -14.56 -49.30
CA GLY A 202 -14.91 -13.45 -49.58
C GLY A 202 -13.83 -13.91 -50.54
N SER A 203 -14.08 -13.74 -51.84
CA SER A 203 -13.16 -14.05 -52.94
C SER A 203 -11.76 -13.44 -52.75
N PRO A 204 -10.75 -14.09 -53.32
CA PRO A 204 -9.38 -13.61 -53.21
C PRO A 204 -9.09 -12.51 -54.23
N ASP A 205 -8.55 -11.41 -53.78
CA ASP A 205 -7.90 -10.42 -54.62
C ASP A 205 -6.44 -10.79 -54.80
N PRO A 206 -5.97 -10.98 -56.05
CA PRO A 206 -4.60 -11.39 -56.29
C PRO A 206 -3.75 -10.16 -56.61
N LEU A 207 -2.78 -9.80 -55.77
CA LEU A 207 -1.58 -9.11 -56.19
C LEU A 207 -0.63 -8.89 -54.97
N LEU A 208 0.50 -9.50 -55.07
CA LEU A 208 1.87 -9.17 -54.72
C LEU A 208 2.59 -10.27 -53.96
N GLY A 209 3.36 -10.97 -54.77
CA GLY A 209 4.30 -11.97 -54.29
C GLY A 209 5.63 -11.38 -53.82
N ARG A 210 6.38 -12.29 -53.28
CA ARG A 210 7.84 -12.41 -53.08
C ARG A 210 8.41 -12.09 -51.70
N SER A 211 8.81 -13.18 -51.15
CA SER A 211 10.17 -13.61 -50.68
C SER A 211 10.54 -13.19 -49.24
N GLY A 212 10.91 -14.22 -48.47
CA GLY A 212 11.72 -14.14 -47.30
C GLY A 212 11.59 -15.39 -46.41
N ARG A 213 12.44 -16.39 -46.70
CA ARG A 213 12.62 -17.62 -45.90
C ARG A 213 13.10 -17.28 -44.50
N GLY A 214 12.68 -18.09 -43.54
CA GLY A 214 13.46 -18.25 -42.33
C GLY A 214 12.71 -18.85 -41.14
N ARG A 215 12.79 -20.17 -41.03
CA ARG A 215 12.79 -21.05 -39.86
C ARG A 215 11.55 -21.16 -38.97
N GLU A 216 10.83 -22.22 -39.23
CA GLU A 216 10.08 -23.01 -38.24
C GLU A 216 11.07 -23.73 -37.31
N GLU A 217 10.85 -23.70 -36.03
CA GLU A 217 11.30 -24.74 -35.12
C GLU A 217 10.12 -25.30 -34.35
N TYR A 218 9.82 -26.54 -34.64
CA TYR A 218 8.92 -27.46 -33.97
C TYR A 218 9.41 -27.78 -32.57
N TYR A 219 8.51 -27.80 -31.59
CA TYR A 219 8.63 -28.73 -30.48
C TYR A 219 7.37 -29.57 -30.36
N THR A 220 7.49 -30.81 -30.79
CA THR A 220 6.58 -31.94 -30.54
C THR A 220 7.13 -32.85 -29.44
N SER A 221 6.23 -33.55 -28.82
CA SER A 221 6.37 -34.74 -27.94
C SER A 221 6.84 -34.46 -26.50
N GLY A 222 6.15 -34.83 -25.46
CA GLY A 222 5.18 -35.90 -25.29
C GLY A 222 5.67 -36.86 -24.21
N SER A 223 5.01 -36.89 -23.07
CA SER A 223 4.78 -38.12 -22.29
C SER A 223 4.16 -37.78 -20.91
N PRO A 224 3.33 -38.63 -20.39
CA PRO A 224 2.42 -38.32 -19.27
C PRO A 224 3.04 -38.56 -17.90
N VAL A 225 2.77 -37.67 -16.95
CA VAL A 225 3.07 -37.82 -15.54
C VAL A 225 1.76 -38.04 -14.78
N PRO A 226 1.69 -38.98 -13.84
CA PRO A 226 0.46 -39.36 -13.13
C PRO A 226 0.02 -38.33 -12.09
N PRO A 227 -1.22 -38.37 -11.64
CA PRO A 227 -1.82 -37.34 -10.81
C PRO A 227 -1.54 -37.55 -9.34
N GLU A 228 -0.91 -36.57 -8.68
CA GLU A 228 -0.94 -36.45 -7.23
C GLU A 228 -1.23 -35.01 -6.80
N GLY A 229 -2.23 -34.88 -5.95
CA GLY A 229 -2.38 -33.89 -4.89
C GLY A 229 -2.48 -32.42 -5.29
N VAL A 230 -3.65 -31.94 -5.72
CA VAL A 230 -3.92 -30.52 -5.88
C VAL A 230 -4.41 -29.95 -4.55
N SER A 231 -3.53 -29.23 -3.86
CA SER A 231 -3.84 -28.33 -2.77
C SER A 231 -4.39 -27.00 -3.32
N SER A 232 -5.43 -26.51 -2.66
CA SER A 232 -6.21 -25.32 -2.99
C SER A 232 -5.40 -24.02 -2.80
N THR A 233 -4.84 -23.45 -3.86
CA THR A 233 -4.09 -22.18 -3.81
C THR A 233 -4.39 -21.22 -4.97
N ALA A 234 -5.63 -21.18 -5.47
CA ALA A 234 -5.97 -20.41 -6.67
C ALA A 234 -6.62 -19.03 -6.42
N GLU A 235 -6.76 -18.58 -5.17
CA GLU A 235 -7.42 -17.28 -4.87
C GLU A 235 -6.53 -16.23 -4.19
N ILE A 236 -5.25 -16.54 -3.94
CA ILE A 236 -4.30 -15.60 -3.32
C ILE A 236 -3.59 -14.74 -4.39
N GLY A 237 -3.70 -15.09 -5.68
CA GLY A 237 -2.82 -14.60 -6.74
C GLY A 237 -3.00 -13.15 -7.20
N ALA A 238 -4.12 -12.49 -6.98
CA ALA A 238 -4.37 -11.21 -7.64
C ALA A 238 -3.82 -9.97 -6.89
N GLU A 239 -3.73 -10.00 -5.57
CA GLU A 239 -3.04 -8.94 -4.81
C GLU A 239 -1.53 -9.22 -4.72
N GLU A 240 -1.11 -10.49 -4.70
CA GLU A 240 0.30 -10.89 -4.75
C GLU A 240 0.90 -10.75 -6.15
N GLU A 241 0.16 -11.02 -7.24
CA GLU A 241 0.65 -10.76 -8.60
C GLU A 241 0.82 -9.27 -8.90
N ALA A 242 0.04 -8.39 -8.32
CA ALA A 242 0.25 -6.95 -8.43
C ALA A 242 1.45 -6.47 -7.60
N GLU A 243 1.71 -7.06 -6.44
CA GLU A 243 2.90 -6.79 -5.62
C GLU A 243 4.15 -7.50 -6.22
N ALA A 244 4.04 -8.72 -6.71
CA ALA A 244 5.16 -9.49 -7.30
C ALA A 244 5.61 -8.95 -8.67
N ALA A 245 4.71 -8.40 -9.48
CA ALA A 245 5.08 -7.77 -10.76
C ALA A 245 5.91 -6.49 -10.57
N VAL A 246 5.79 -5.83 -9.40
CA VAL A 246 6.65 -4.70 -9.02
C VAL A 246 8.07 -5.16 -8.70
N GLU A 247 8.22 -6.37 -8.18
CA GLU A 247 9.51 -6.90 -7.69
C GLU A 247 10.38 -7.50 -8.79
N ASP A 248 9.80 -8.16 -9.82
CA ASP A 248 10.58 -8.79 -10.92
C ASP A 248 11.24 -7.74 -11.83
N ALA A 249 10.77 -6.50 -11.83
CA ALA A 249 11.38 -5.39 -12.56
C ALA A 249 12.60 -4.78 -11.82
N VAL A 250 12.60 -4.77 -10.50
CA VAL A 250 13.70 -4.23 -9.68
C VAL A 250 14.88 -5.20 -9.66
N GLY A 251 14.62 -6.52 -9.61
CA GLY A 251 15.68 -7.53 -9.55
C GLY A 251 16.49 -7.69 -10.83
N ARG A 252 16.00 -7.21 -11.99
CA ARG A 252 16.70 -7.33 -13.29
C ARG A 252 17.61 -6.16 -13.62
N GLU A 253 17.38 -4.97 -13.03
CA GLU A 253 18.27 -3.81 -13.25
C GLU A 253 19.48 -3.77 -12.32
N GLU A 254 19.42 -4.43 -11.15
CA GLU A 254 20.54 -4.47 -10.19
C GLU A 254 21.66 -5.48 -10.57
N ALA A 255 21.42 -6.39 -11.49
CA ALA A 255 22.42 -7.39 -11.92
C ALA A 255 23.54 -6.85 -12.81
N ASP A 256 23.43 -5.62 -13.34
CA ASP A 256 24.39 -5.05 -14.31
C ASP A 256 25.27 -3.90 -13.79
N ASN A 257 25.20 -3.56 -12.51
CA ASN A 257 26.05 -2.52 -11.90
C ASN A 257 27.13 -3.12 -10.99
N GLY A 258 28.18 -3.62 -11.63
CA GLY A 258 29.43 -4.00 -10.97
C GLY A 258 30.11 -2.82 -10.29
N GLU A 259 30.54 -3.07 -9.06
CA GLU A 259 31.57 -2.37 -8.30
C GLU A 259 31.57 -0.82 -8.30
N ARG A 260 30.80 -0.21 -7.43
CA ARG A 260 31.16 1.11 -6.87
C ARG A 260 31.25 1.03 -5.36
N HIS A 261 32.44 1.33 -4.87
CA HIS A 261 32.80 1.37 -3.46
C HIS A 261 31.84 2.27 -2.65
N ALA A 262 31.33 1.76 -1.54
CA ALA A 262 30.61 2.53 -0.54
C ALA A 262 31.54 3.58 0.09
N PRO A 263 31.09 4.82 0.27
CA PRO A 263 31.85 5.78 1.06
C PRO A 263 31.72 5.45 2.55
N VAL A 264 32.87 5.12 3.13
CA VAL A 264 33.09 5.04 4.57
C VAL A 264 32.75 6.41 5.19
N PHE A 265 31.91 6.45 6.22
CA PHE A 265 31.71 7.64 7.03
C PHE A 265 33.03 7.98 7.77
N SER A 266 33.85 8.81 7.15
CA SER A 266 34.97 9.46 7.79
C SER A 266 34.47 10.74 8.46
N GLN A 267 34.77 10.88 9.73
CA GLN A 267 34.50 12.08 10.56
C GLN A 267 35.32 13.31 10.17
N ASN A 268 36.07 13.30 9.07
CA ASN A 268 36.96 14.38 8.67
C ASN A 268 36.72 14.78 7.19
N ASP A 269 35.71 15.60 6.97
CA ASP A 269 35.75 16.57 5.89
C ASP A 269 35.23 17.91 6.43
N ARG A 270 36.17 18.65 7.05
CA ARG A 270 36.01 20.07 7.30
C ARG A 270 36.39 20.81 6.01
N GLY A 271 35.43 21.00 5.15
CA GLY A 271 35.45 22.00 4.10
C GLY A 271 35.00 23.33 4.70
N ASP A 272 35.94 24.17 4.93
CA ASP A 272 35.86 25.54 5.43
C ASP A 272 35.23 26.44 4.34
N GLU A 273 33.91 26.72 4.44
CA GLU A 273 33.26 27.89 3.79
C GLU A 273 31.76 28.09 4.15
N THR A 274 31.18 27.29 5.03
CA THR A 274 29.76 27.47 5.44
C THR A 274 29.57 27.72 6.96
N MET A 275 30.63 27.90 7.71
CA MET A 275 30.55 28.10 9.17
C MET A 275 30.09 29.51 9.60
N THR A 276 30.14 30.49 8.74
CA THR A 276 29.74 31.88 9.09
C THR A 276 28.23 32.12 9.13
N THR A 277 27.42 31.22 8.55
CA THR A 277 25.96 31.32 8.61
C THR A 277 25.33 30.47 9.72
N ALA A 278 26.00 29.41 10.19
CA ALA A 278 25.47 28.54 11.25
C ALA A 278 25.59 29.14 12.65
N GLU A 279 26.65 29.90 12.94
CA GLU A 279 26.85 30.53 14.26
C GLU A 279 25.88 31.68 14.53
N ASN A 280 25.33 32.35 13.49
CA ASN A 280 24.31 33.39 13.65
C ASN A 280 22.87 32.85 13.82
N VAL A 281 22.62 31.58 13.53
CA VAL A 281 21.31 30.93 13.75
C VAL A 281 21.15 30.43 15.18
N GLN A 282 22.24 30.23 15.93
CA GLN A 282 22.21 29.66 17.28
C GLN A 282 21.83 30.62 18.42
N LYS A 283 21.55 31.90 18.13
CA LYS A 283 21.19 32.91 19.18
C LYS A 283 19.75 33.41 19.14
N SER A 284 18.88 32.99 18.20
CA SER A 284 17.45 33.27 18.26
C SER A 284 16.74 32.06 18.89
N SER A 285 15.93 32.29 19.95
CA SER A 285 15.00 31.30 20.47
C SER A 285 14.28 30.58 19.33
N PRO A 286 14.22 29.24 19.30
CA PRO A 286 13.63 28.50 18.20
C PRO A 286 12.21 29.04 17.94
N LYS A 287 11.96 29.50 16.71
CA LYS A 287 10.66 30.06 16.32
C LYS A 287 9.63 28.94 16.42
N ARG A 288 8.73 29.06 17.40
CA ARG A 288 7.66 28.10 17.61
C ARG A 288 6.75 28.03 16.39
N LEU A 289 6.54 26.84 15.85
CA LEU A 289 5.68 26.60 14.70
C LEU A 289 4.41 25.86 15.14
N ALA A 290 3.33 26.10 14.39
CA ALA A 290 2.11 25.32 14.46
C ALA A 290 2.09 24.36 13.24
N ILE A 291 2.13 23.06 13.52
CA ILE A 291 2.35 21.98 12.53
C ILE A 291 1.15 21.04 12.52
N ALA A 292 0.67 20.68 11.34
CA ALA A 292 -0.29 19.60 11.15
C ALA A 292 0.39 18.40 10.47
N MET A 293 0.48 17.28 11.16
CA MET A 293 0.85 15.98 10.61
C MET A 293 -0.37 15.40 9.91
N VAL A 294 -0.25 15.01 8.64
CA VAL A 294 -1.39 14.49 7.86
C VAL A 294 -1.02 13.15 7.26
N SER A 295 -1.82 12.13 7.56
CA SER A 295 -1.66 10.79 7.00
C SER A 295 -2.94 9.96 7.14
N ASP A 296 -3.19 9.05 6.21
CA ASP A 296 -4.15 7.95 6.41
C ASP A 296 -3.64 6.94 7.44
N PHE A 297 -2.31 6.82 7.57
CA PHE A 297 -1.65 5.85 8.45
C PHE A 297 -1.41 6.46 9.83
N PHE A 298 -2.32 6.18 10.76
CA PHE A 298 -2.20 6.60 12.15
C PHE A 298 -2.96 5.67 13.09
N PHE A 299 -2.80 5.85 14.41
CA PHE A 299 -3.51 5.06 15.42
C PHE A 299 -5.05 5.10 15.22
N PRO A 300 -5.78 3.99 15.48
CA PRO A 300 -5.41 2.81 16.29
C PRO A 300 -4.63 1.73 15.54
N ILE A 301 -4.41 1.88 14.24
CA ILE A 301 -3.57 0.93 13.49
C ILE A 301 -2.12 1.16 13.90
N ILE A 302 -1.37 0.07 14.05
CA ILE A 302 0.00 0.10 14.54
C ILE A 302 0.93 -0.36 13.42
N GLY A 303 1.91 0.49 13.10
CA GLY A 303 2.93 0.24 12.09
C GLY A 303 4.09 1.23 12.23
N GLY A 304 5.08 1.11 11.35
CA GLY A 304 6.27 1.95 11.39
C GLY A 304 6.01 3.43 11.10
N VAL A 305 5.09 3.73 10.17
CA VAL A 305 4.73 5.12 9.82
C VAL A 305 3.94 5.76 10.95
N GLU A 306 2.97 5.05 11.51
CA GLU A 306 2.13 5.48 12.62
C GLU A 306 2.97 5.81 13.87
N GLY A 307 3.89 4.91 14.21
CA GLY A 307 4.84 5.12 15.31
C GLY A 307 5.77 6.31 15.05
N HIS A 308 6.26 6.48 13.82
CA HIS A 308 7.09 7.61 13.43
C HIS A 308 6.34 8.95 13.61
N ILE A 309 5.12 9.06 13.08
CA ILE A 309 4.31 10.29 13.20
C ILE A 309 4.07 10.63 14.65
N TYR A 310 3.71 9.65 15.47
CA TYR A 310 3.47 9.84 16.90
C TYR A 310 4.74 10.33 17.64
N SER A 311 5.85 9.61 17.52
CA SER A 311 7.07 9.90 18.25
C SER A 311 7.69 11.24 17.82
N LEU A 312 7.70 11.54 16.52
CA LEU A 312 8.13 12.84 16.00
C LEU A 312 7.23 13.97 16.52
N SER A 313 5.90 13.76 16.55
CA SER A 313 4.97 14.75 17.08
C SER A 313 5.22 15.05 18.54
N VAL A 314 5.40 14.03 19.38
CA VAL A 314 5.69 14.17 20.81
C VAL A 314 6.99 14.92 21.05
N GLU A 315 8.04 14.57 20.30
CA GLU A 315 9.33 15.23 20.47
C GLU A 315 9.30 16.70 20.01
N LEU A 316 8.62 17.02 18.91
CA LEU A 316 8.40 18.41 18.48
C LEU A 316 7.59 19.21 19.51
N MET A 317 6.60 18.58 20.16
CA MET A 317 5.87 19.22 21.27
C MET A 317 6.76 19.48 22.47
N ARG A 318 7.64 18.56 22.85
CA ARG A 318 8.66 18.76 23.92
C ARG A 318 9.60 19.93 23.61
N ARG A 319 9.87 20.16 22.33
CA ARG A 319 10.67 21.28 21.83
C ARG A 319 9.88 22.59 21.73
N GLY A 320 8.58 22.58 22.06
CA GLY A 320 7.71 23.76 22.18
C GLY A 320 6.92 24.11 20.94
N HIS A 321 6.89 23.25 19.89
CA HIS A 321 5.99 23.42 18.76
C HIS A 321 4.57 23.01 19.13
N LYS A 322 3.58 23.62 18.45
CA LYS A 322 2.21 23.15 18.46
C LYS A 322 2.08 22.08 17.37
N VAL A 323 1.65 20.86 17.73
CA VAL A 323 1.46 19.77 16.77
C VAL A 323 0.05 19.21 16.89
N ILE A 324 -0.60 19.00 15.75
CA ILE A 324 -1.86 18.25 15.63
C ILE A 324 -1.69 17.15 14.58
N VAL A 325 -2.55 16.14 14.64
CA VAL A 325 -2.62 15.08 13.62
C VAL A 325 -3.98 15.11 12.93
N ILE A 326 -4.01 14.92 11.62
CA ILE A 326 -5.24 14.78 10.82
C ILE A 326 -5.18 13.42 10.12
N THR A 327 -6.21 12.59 10.36
CA THR A 327 -6.33 11.24 9.81
C THR A 327 -7.79 10.87 9.54
N HIS A 328 -8.04 9.70 8.95
CA HIS A 328 -9.41 9.21 8.73
C HIS A 328 -9.99 8.57 9.99
N SER A 329 -11.33 8.47 10.06
CA SER A 329 -12.03 7.83 11.16
C SER A 329 -11.89 6.31 11.13
N HIS A 330 -12.01 5.71 12.31
CA HIS A 330 -12.10 4.27 12.53
C HIS A 330 -13.44 3.94 13.20
N PRO A 331 -13.90 2.67 13.20
CA PRO A 331 -15.17 2.31 13.83
C PRO A 331 -15.32 2.80 15.27
N ASP A 332 -14.22 2.78 16.03
CA ASP A 332 -14.19 3.16 17.44
C ASP A 332 -13.66 4.58 17.70
N ARG A 333 -13.27 5.33 16.64
CA ARG A 333 -12.68 6.67 16.77
C ARG A 333 -13.14 7.59 15.66
N SER A 334 -13.86 8.65 16.05
CA SER A 334 -14.28 9.73 15.15
C SER A 334 -14.24 11.07 15.86
N GLY A 335 -14.13 12.17 15.11
CA GLY A 335 -14.06 13.53 15.66
C GLY A 335 -12.69 13.85 16.26
N VAL A 336 -12.67 14.57 17.38
CA VAL A 336 -11.43 15.05 18.02
C VAL A 336 -11.08 14.20 19.23
N HIS A 337 -9.87 13.68 19.25
CA HIS A 337 -9.33 12.92 20.38
C HIS A 337 -7.98 13.47 20.82
N TYR A 338 -7.60 13.19 22.05
CA TYR A 338 -6.30 13.53 22.62
C TYR A 338 -5.55 12.24 22.96
N LEU A 339 -4.33 12.10 22.45
CA LEU A 339 -3.41 11.04 22.84
C LEU A 339 -2.37 11.60 23.81
N ALA A 340 -1.82 10.74 24.68
CA ALA A 340 -0.76 11.16 25.59
C ALA A 340 0.47 11.67 24.81
N PRO A 341 1.19 12.69 25.23
CA PRO A 341 0.98 13.53 26.43
C PRO A 341 0.08 14.76 26.22
N SER A 342 -0.71 14.87 25.19
CA SER A 342 -1.67 15.94 24.84
C SER A 342 -1.73 16.20 23.34
N LEU A 343 -1.33 15.21 22.53
CA LEU A 343 -1.36 15.28 21.07
C LEU A 343 -2.83 15.25 20.58
N LYS A 344 -3.27 16.34 19.96
CA LYS A 344 -4.61 16.47 19.43
C LYS A 344 -4.71 15.81 18.05
N VAL A 345 -5.70 14.92 17.87
CA VAL A 345 -5.94 14.15 16.67
C VAL A 345 -7.33 14.40 16.13
N TYR A 346 -7.42 14.74 14.86
CA TYR A 346 -8.66 14.90 14.11
C TYR A 346 -8.92 13.65 13.27
N TYR A 347 -9.94 12.86 13.67
CA TYR A 347 -10.41 11.69 12.93
C TYR A 347 -11.56 12.10 12.00
N LEU A 348 -11.26 12.27 10.72
CA LEU A 348 -12.22 12.73 9.71
C LEU A 348 -13.11 11.59 9.21
N PRO A 349 -14.37 11.86 8.84
CA PRO A 349 -15.36 10.83 8.50
C PRO A 349 -15.13 10.21 7.11
N TYR A 350 -13.90 9.77 6.81
CA TYR A 350 -13.54 9.03 5.60
C TYR A 350 -13.32 7.57 5.94
N LEU A 351 -13.82 6.69 5.07
CA LEU A 351 -13.66 5.25 5.23
C LEU A 351 -12.43 4.76 4.45
N PRO A 352 -11.53 4.02 5.09
CA PRO A 352 -10.43 3.36 4.39
C PRO A 352 -10.98 2.25 3.50
N ILE A 353 -10.41 2.07 2.30
CA ILE A 353 -10.83 1.05 1.34
C ILE A 353 -9.84 -0.09 1.29
N THR A 354 -8.55 0.20 1.17
CA THR A 354 -7.51 -0.81 1.04
C THR A 354 -6.32 -0.45 1.90
N SER A 355 -5.82 -1.42 2.69
CA SER A 355 -4.59 -1.26 3.51
C SER A 355 -4.56 0.04 4.33
N SER A 356 -5.70 0.46 4.87
CA SER A 356 -5.87 1.71 5.65
C SER A 356 -5.77 3.01 4.86
N ALA A 357 -5.61 2.97 3.53
CA ALA A 357 -5.65 4.16 2.70
C ALA A 357 -7.09 4.53 2.32
N SER A 358 -7.42 5.81 2.36
CA SER A 358 -8.68 6.36 1.87
C SER A 358 -8.60 6.62 0.36
N LEU A 359 -9.76 6.69 -0.32
CA LEU A 359 -9.78 7.22 -1.69
C LEU A 359 -9.49 8.73 -1.69
N PRO A 360 -8.95 9.27 -2.79
CA PRO A 360 -8.90 10.70 -2.99
C PRO A 360 -10.27 11.34 -2.86
N ASN A 361 -10.41 12.28 -1.93
CA ASN A 361 -11.66 12.95 -1.59
C ASN A 361 -11.74 14.40 -2.11
N PHE A 362 -10.61 14.96 -2.55
CA PHE A 362 -10.44 16.31 -3.12
C PHE A 362 -11.38 17.38 -2.51
N LEU A 363 -12.54 17.59 -3.15
CA LEU A 363 -13.48 18.63 -2.75
C LEU A 363 -14.15 18.36 -1.40
N LEU A 364 -14.30 17.11 -0.98
CA LEU A 364 -14.89 16.78 0.33
C LEU A 364 -13.91 16.99 1.48
N PHE A 365 -12.60 16.79 1.23
CA PHE A 365 -11.57 17.00 2.23
C PHE A 365 -11.31 18.50 2.48
N LEU A 366 -11.31 19.32 1.44
CA LEU A 366 -10.96 20.75 1.53
C LEU A 366 -11.75 21.55 2.57
N PRO A 367 -13.10 21.41 2.76
CA PRO A 367 -13.82 22.13 3.80
C PRO A 367 -13.36 21.79 5.21
N TYR A 368 -13.19 20.51 5.54
CA TYR A 368 -12.69 20.07 6.86
C TYR A 368 -11.27 20.54 7.09
N PHE A 369 -10.42 20.31 6.10
CA PHE A 369 -9.03 20.72 6.14
C PHE A 369 -8.86 22.22 6.33
N ARG A 370 -9.57 23.04 5.52
CA ARG A 370 -9.58 24.48 5.66
C ARG A 370 -10.01 24.92 7.07
N HIS A 371 -11.10 24.34 7.59
CA HIS A 371 -11.59 24.68 8.91
C HIS A 371 -10.56 24.39 10.00
N ILE A 372 -9.94 23.20 9.99
CA ILE A 372 -8.93 22.80 10.97
C ILE A 372 -7.69 23.70 10.87
N ILE A 373 -7.16 23.91 9.66
CA ILE A 373 -5.95 24.71 9.45
C ILE A 373 -6.12 26.13 9.95
N LEU A 374 -7.27 26.76 9.65
CA LEU A 374 -7.57 28.12 10.09
C LEU A 374 -7.86 28.21 11.60
N SER A 375 -8.69 27.29 12.15
CA SER A 375 -9.03 27.29 13.57
C SER A 375 -7.83 27.01 14.47
N GLU A 376 -6.91 26.15 14.04
CA GLU A 376 -5.68 25.80 14.76
C GLU A 376 -4.50 26.73 14.44
N ASN A 377 -4.69 27.69 13.53
CA ASN A 377 -3.65 28.61 13.06
C ASN A 377 -2.36 27.88 12.63
N ILE A 378 -2.52 26.84 11.81
CA ILE A 378 -1.42 26.01 11.31
C ILE A 378 -0.58 26.81 10.30
N GLN A 379 0.74 26.69 10.40
CA GLN A 379 1.71 27.38 9.54
C GLN A 379 2.41 26.41 8.57
N LEU A 380 2.48 25.14 8.96
CA LEU A 380 3.16 24.11 8.19
C LEU A 380 2.39 22.78 8.24
N ILE A 381 2.27 22.14 7.08
CA ILE A 381 1.71 20.81 6.92
C ILE A 381 2.86 19.86 6.68
N HIS A 382 2.84 18.72 7.38
CA HIS A 382 3.76 17.63 7.15
C HIS A 382 2.97 16.37 6.78
N GLY A 383 2.94 16.07 5.48
CA GLY A 383 2.31 14.87 4.94
C GLY A 383 3.21 13.63 5.07
N HIS A 384 2.64 12.46 5.34
CA HIS A 384 3.40 11.21 5.48
C HIS A 384 2.81 10.09 4.65
N GLY A 385 3.70 9.35 3.95
CA GLY A 385 3.39 8.11 3.24
C GLY A 385 2.94 8.31 1.79
N ALA A 386 3.66 7.70 0.84
CA ALA A 386 3.39 7.83 -0.60
C ALA A 386 2.01 7.29 -1.05
N LEU A 387 1.37 6.43 -0.25
CA LEU A 387 0.02 5.91 -0.51
C LEU A 387 -1.07 6.63 0.29
N SER A 388 -0.74 7.69 1.04
CA SER A 388 -1.73 8.45 1.79
C SER A 388 -2.43 9.48 0.92
N SER A 389 -3.69 9.26 0.61
CA SER A 389 -4.53 10.23 -0.12
C SER A 389 -4.69 11.53 0.66
N LEU A 390 -4.92 11.46 1.98
CA LEU A 390 -5.06 12.64 2.83
C LEU A 390 -3.77 13.48 2.85
N ALA A 391 -2.59 12.84 2.89
CA ALA A 391 -1.32 13.56 2.84
C ALA A 391 -1.13 14.26 1.49
N HIS A 392 -1.43 13.58 0.38
CA HIS A 392 -1.33 14.16 -0.97
C HIS A 392 -2.28 15.35 -1.14
N GLU A 393 -3.53 15.22 -0.70
CA GLU A 393 -4.51 16.29 -0.78
C GLU A 393 -4.14 17.45 0.12
N ALA A 394 -3.65 17.21 1.34
CA ALA A 394 -3.20 18.26 2.24
C ALA A 394 -2.05 19.08 1.61
N VAL A 395 -1.06 18.41 1.00
CA VAL A 395 0.04 19.07 0.28
C VAL A 395 -0.49 19.86 -0.93
N LEU A 396 -1.45 19.33 -1.68
CA LEU A 396 -2.08 20.00 -2.82
C LEU A 396 -2.83 21.27 -2.39
N HIS A 397 -3.60 21.19 -1.29
CA HIS A 397 -4.44 22.27 -0.78
C HIS A 397 -3.67 23.34 0.03
N ALA A 398 -2.50 23.00 0.59
CA ALA A 398 -1.70 23.89 1.44
C ALA A 398 -1.48 25.29 0.86
N PRO A 399 -1.08 25.44 -0.42
CA PRO A 399 -0.83 26.77 -1.00
C PRO A 399 -2.07 27.67 -1.08
N LEU A 400 -3.29 27.10 -1.18
CA LEU A 400 -4.54 27.89 -1.17
C LEU A 400 -4.76 28.60 0.17
N LEU A 401 -4.29 27.98 1.26
CA LEU A 401 -4.41 28.49 2.60
C LEU A 401 -3.21 29.37 3.00
N GLY A 402 -2.21 29.51 2.14
CA GLY A 402 -0.97 30.22 2.44
C GLY A 402 -0.07 29.48 3.44
N VAL A 403 -0.22 28.15 3.54
CA VAL A 403 0.52 27.28 4.47
C VAL A 403 1.64 26.55 3.73
N LYS A 404 2.77 26.34 4.39
CA LYS A 404 3.91 25.58 3.84
C LYS A 404 3.67 24.09 3.91
N ALA A 405 4.25 23.34 2.98
CA ALA A 405 4.10 21.89 2.89
C ALA A 405 5.45 21.17 2.88
N VAL A 406 5.59 20.20 3.76
CA VAL A 406 6.67 19.21 3.82
C VAL A 406 6.07 17.83 3.65
N PHE A 407 6.79 16.91 3.06
CA PHE A 407 6.34 15.53 2.85
C PHE A 407 7.43 14.55 3.22
N THR A 408 7.10 13.50 4.00
CA THR A 408 8.00 12.37 4.27
C THR A 408 7.56 11.12 3.50
N ASP A 409 8.45 10.63 2.64
CA ASP A 409 8.28 9.33 1.98
C ASP A 409 8.94 8.22 2.81
N HIS A 410 8.13 7.22 3.19
CA HIS A 410 8.55 6.06 3.98
C HIS A 410 8.69 4.79 3.15
N SER A 411 8.53 4.86 1.83
CA SER A 411 8.37 3.70 0.98
C SER A 411 9.36 3.66 -0.19
N LEU A 412 9.64 2.44 -0.63
CA LEU A 412 10.29 2.17 -1.90
C LEU A 412 9.27 1.53 -2.85
N PHE A 413 9.17 2.03 -4.09
CA PHE A 413 8.32 1.47 -5.13
C PHE A 413 9.09 1.31 -6.43
N GLY A 414 8.69 0.30 -7.21
CA GLY A 414 9.24 0.05 -8.54
C GLY A 414 8.74 1.01 -9.63
N PHE A 415 9.28 0.84 -10.83
CA PHE A 415 8.98 1.68 -12.00
C PHE A 415 8.26 0.93 -13.12
N GLY A 416 8.21 -0.40 -13.08
CA GLY A 416 7.96 -1.23 -14.26
C GLY A 416 6.52 -1.65 -14.52
N ASP A 417 5.62 -1.56 -13.56
CA ASP A 417 4.23 -1.99 -13.69
C ASP A 417 3.25 -0.83 -13.87
N ALA A 418 2.05 -1.12 -14.38
CA ALA A 418 1.05 -0.09 -14.65
C ALA A 418 0.58 0.63 -13.37
N VAL A 419 0.51 -0.09 -12.24
CA VAL A 419 0.13 0.47 -10.94
C VAL A 419 1.24 1.38 -10.43
N GLY A 420 2.51 0.96 -10.54
CA GLY A 420 3.68 1.78 -10.20
C GLY A 420 3.75 3.06 -11.02
N VAL A 421 3.52 2.97 -12.35
CA VAL A 421 3.47 4.15 -13.22
C VAL A 421 2.39 5.14 -12.77
N LEU A 422 1.18 4.65 -12.46
CA LEU A 422 0.07 5.52 -12.01
C LEU A 422 0.37 6.14 -10.64
N THR A 423 0.81 5.35 -9.67
CA THR A 423 1.15 5.84 -8.32
C THR A 423 2.32 6.83 -8.35
N ASN A 424 3.33 6.59 -9.21
CA ASN A 424 4.44 7.52 -9.41
C ASN A 424 3.98 8.85 -10.05
N LYS A 425 3.03 8.81 -11.00
CA LYS A 425 2.43 10.03 -11.55
C LYS A 425 1.62 10.81 -10.52
N LEU A 426 0.84 10.11 -9.68
CA LEU A 426 0.08 10.75 -8.60
C LEU A 426 1.02 11.36 -7.54
N LEU A 427 2.06 10.64 -7.14
CA LEU A 427 3.08 11.17 -6.25
C LEU A 427 3.78 12.40 -6.84
N GLY A 428 4.20 12.32 -8.12
CA GLY A 428 4.80 13.45 -8.83
C GLY A 428 3.88 14.66 -8.90
N ALA A 429 2.58 14.46 -9.08
CA ALA A 429 1.60 15.53 -9.06
C ALA A 429 1.45 16.15 -7.65
N ALA A 430 1.29 15.32 -6.62
CA ALA A 430 1.14 15.80 -5.24
C ALA A 430 2.38 16.58 -4.79
N LEU A 431 3.58 16.09 -5.10
CA LEU A 431 4.84 16.71 -4.67
C LEU A 431 5.35 17.83 -5.60
N ARG A 432 4.68 18.11 -6.73
CA ARG A 432 5.15 19.10 -7.69
C ARG A 432 5.30 20.52 -7.11
N CYS A 433 4.47 20.84 -6.14
CA CYS A 433 4.46 22.15 -5.48
C CYS A 433 4.80 22.07 -3.98
N VAL A 434 5.32 20.94 -3.50
CA VAL A 434 5.81 20.80 -2.13
C VAL A 434 7.02 21.71 -1.87
N ASP A 435 7.17 22.21 -0.65
CA ASP A 435 8.30 23.05 -0.30
C ASP A 435 9.57 22.25 -0.02
N GLU A 436 9.48 21.19 0.78
CA GLU A 436 10.59 20.29 1.12
C GLU A 436 10.11 18.84 1.21
N VAL A 437 10.99 17.89 0.94
CA VAL A 437 10.73 16.44 1.06
C VAL A 437 11.76 15.80 1.99
N ILE A 438 11.32 14.82 2.76
CA ILE A 438 12.17 14.01 3.63
C ILE A 438 12.05 12.55 3.18
N CYS A 439 13.18 11.86 3.08
CA CYS A 439 13.25 10.42 2.85
C CYS A 439 14.02 9.74 3.99
N VAL A 440 13.72 8.48 4.26
CA VAL A 440 14.27 7.76 5.42
C VAL A 440 15.65 7.12 5.18
N SER A 441 16.09 7.08 3.92
CA SER A 441 17.40 6.58 3.49
C SER A 441 17.85 7.27 2.20
N ASN A 442 19.15 7.16 1.85
CA ASN A 442 19.67 7.68 0.58
C ASN A 442 19.05 6.94 -0.61
N THR A 443 18.93 5.63 -0.53
CA THR A 443 18.21 4.84 -1.55
C THR A 443 16.76 5.31 -1.70
N GLY A 444 16.07 5.59 -0.59
CA GLY A 444 14.73 6.19 -0.60
C GLY A 444 14.71 7.57 -1.26
N ARG A 445 15.73 8.41 -1.01
CA ARG A 445 15.86 9.72 -1.65
C ARG A 445 15.99 9.61 -3.17
N GLU A 446 16.88 8.74 -3.65
CA GLU A 446 17.06 8.51 -5.09
C GLU A 446 15.76 8.00 -5.73
N ASN A 447 15.11 7.02 -5.11
CA ASN A 447 13.83 6.48 -5.56
C ASN A 447 12.77 7.59 -5.65
N THR A 448 12.58 8.41 -4.62
CA THR A 448 11.57 9.47 -4.60
C THR A 448 11.87 10.59 -5.60
N VAL A 449 13.14 10.98 -5.74
CA VAL A 449 13.58 11.96 -6.75
C VAL A 449 13.22 11.48 -8.15
N LEU A 450 13.51 10.24 -8.49
CA LEU A 450 13.23 9.67 -9.81
C LEU A 450 11.72 9.50 -10.05
N ARG A 451 10.99 8.96 -9.09
CA ARG A 451 9.53 8.70 -9.19
C ARG A 451 8.72 9.98 -9.36
N ALA A 452 9.00 10.99 -8.55
CA ALA A 452 8.27 12.24 -8.54
C ALA A 452 8.92 13.34 -9.41
N GLN A 453 10.05 13.04 -10.04
CA GLN A 453 10.82 14.00 -10.86
C GLN A 453 11.11 15.30 -10.10
N LEU A 454 11.64 15.18 -8.88
CA LEU A 454 11.93 16.29 -7.99
C LEU A 454 13.34 16.82 -8.21
N ASP A 455 13.55 18.10 -7.84
CA ASP A 455 14.87 18.66 -7.64
C ASP A 455 15.52 18.00 -6.40
N PRO A 456 16.67 17.33 -6.54
CA PRO A 456 17.35 16.71 -5.40
C PRO A 456 17.68 17.67 -4.25
N SER A 457 17.78 18.99 -4.52
CA SER A 457 18.10 20.02 -3.50
C SER A 457 16.99 20.21 -2.45
N ILE A 458 15.74 19.86 -2.78
CA ILE A 458 14.62 19.95 -1.86
C ILE A 458 14.40 18.65 -1.06
N VAL A 459 15.20 17.60 -1.31
CA VAL A 459 15.02 16.29 -0.72
C VAL A 459 16.12 16.01 0.30
N SER A 460 15.73 15.93 1.56
CA SER A 460 16.62 15.64 2.69
C SER A 460 16.49 14.19 3.14
N VAL A 461 17.59 13.61 3.65
CA VAL A 461 17.54 12.28 4.26
C VAL A 461 17.52 12.42 5.77
N ILE A 462 16.47 11.93 6.43
CA ILE A 462 16.36 11.87 7.89
C ILE A 462 15.89 10.45 8.23
N PRO A 463 16.77 9.60 8.78
CA PRO A 463 16.43 8.22 9.12
C PRO A 463 15.35 8.16 10.21
N ASN A 464 14.67 7.02 10.30
CA ASN A 464 13.80 6.74 11.43
C ASN A 464 14.63 6.64 12.73
N ALA A 465 13.96 6.78 13.87
CA ALA A 465 14.54 6.58 15.17
C ALA A 465 13.71 5.60 16.01
N LEU A 466 14.25 5.23 17.14
CA LEU A 466 13.52 4.42 18.13
C LEU A 466 13.69 4.99 19.53
N GLU A 467 12.82 4.59 20.45
CA GLU A 467 12.99 4.82 21.87
C GLU A 467 13.84 3.69 22.44
N ALA A 468 15.16 3.88 22.45
CA ALA A 468 16.12 2.82 22.81
C ALA A 468 15.88 2.26 24.23
N GLU A 469 15.35 3.08 25.14
CA GLU A 469 15.01 2.66 26.50
C GLU A 469 13.98 1.52 26.55
N HIS A 470 13.10 1.43 25.52
CA HIS A 470 12.13 0.35 25.39
C HIS A 470 12.74 -0.94 24.85
N PHE A 471 13.93 -0.88 24.26
CA PHE A 471 14.61 -2.01 23.63
C PHE A 471 15.98 -2.28 24.29
N LYS A 472 16.03 -2.23 25.63
CA LYS A 472 17.26 -2.57 26.38
C LYS A 472 17.54 -4.07 26.29
N PRO A 473 18.82 -4.45 26.14
CA PRO A 473 19.23 -5.85 26.20
C PRO A 473 18.87 -6.50 27.53
N ASP A 474 18.54 -7.77 27.48
CA ASP A 474 18.39 -8.61 28.65
C ASP A 474 18.94 -10.03 28.35
N PRO A 475 20.28 -10.20 28.44
CA PRO A 475 20.88 -11.49 28.10
C PRO A 475 20.47 -12.65 29.04
N SER A 476 19.88 -12.34 30.22
CA SER A 476 19.41 -13.37 31.15
C SER A 476 18.17 -14.14 30.65
N ARG A 477 17.43 -13.59 29.68
CA ARG A 477 16.25 -14.22 29.07
C ARG A 477 16.61 -15.18 27.94
N ALA A 478 17.82 -15.09 27.43
CA ALA A 478 18.31 -15.99 26.39
C ALA A 478 18.66 -17.35 27.03
N ASP A 479 18.23 -18.43 26.38
CA ASP A 479 18.55 -19.78 26.81
C ASP A 479 20.04 -20.06 26.54
N PRO A 480 20.85 -20.39 27.58
CA PRO A 480 22.30 -20.59 27.43
C PRO A 480 22.66 -21.82 26.61
N ASP A 481 21.76 -22.80 26.50
CA ASP A 481 22.01 -24.05 25.77
C ASP A 481 21.71 -23.93 24.27
N TRP A 482 21.02 -22.87 23.86
CA TRP A 482 20.56 -22.65 22.49
C TRP A 482 20.98 -21.30 21.90
N ILE A 483 21.40 -21.32 20.65
CA ILE A 483 21.46 -20.11 19.84
C ILE A 483 20.09 -19.92 19.19
N THR A 484 19.40 -18.86 19.58
CA THR A 484 18.06 -18.55 19.10
C THR A 484 18.12 -17.46 18.05
N ILE A 485 17.61 -17.75 16.84
CA ILE A 485 17.45 -16.82 15.75
C ILE A 485 16.00 -16.30 15.79
N VAL A 486 15.83 -14.98 15.86
CA VAL A 486 14.52 -14.35 15.94
C VAL A 486 14.19 -13.69 14.60
N VAL A 487 12.97 -13.92 14.14
CA VAL A 487 12.36 -13.25 12.97
C VAL A 487 11.07 -12.59 13.42
N ILE A 488 10.94 -11.28 13.25
CA ILE A 488 9.68 -10.56 13.54
C ILE A 488 9.31 -9.71 12.34
N SER A 489 8.26 -10.11 11.61
CA SER A 489 7.77 -9.38 10.45
C SER A 489 6.34 -9.78 10.08
N ARG A 490 5.70 -9.05 9.17
CA ARG A 490 4.51 -9.57 8.48
C ARG A 490 4.91 -10.79 7.66
N LEU A 491 4.12 -11.87 7.71
CA LEU A 491 4.42 -13.10 6.98
C LEU A 491 3.90 -13.04 5.54
N VAL A 492 4.54 -12.21 4.73
CA VAL A 492 4.24 -11.98 3.30
C VAL A 492 5.49 -12.22 2.46
N HIS A 493 5.32 -12.47 1.15
CA HIS A 493 6.42 -12.73 0.23
C HIS A 493 7.50 -11.62 0.28
N ARG A 494 7.11 -10.36 0.22
CA ARG A 494 8.02 -9.21 0.27
C ARG A 494 8.95 -9.18 1.49
N LYS A 495 8.58 -9.84 2.60
CA LYS A 495 9.43 -10.00 3.79
C LYS A 495 10.35 -11.22 3.71
N GLY A 496 10.44 -11.85 2.53
CA GLY A 496 11.37 -12.94 2.27
C GLY A 496 11.10 -14.20 3.11
N ILE A 497 9.82 -14.48 3.42
CA ILE A 497 9.45 -15.66 4.21
C ILE A 497 9.80 -16.95 3.45
N ASP A 498 9.82 -16.91 2.12
CA ASP A 498 10.24 -18.03 1.28
C ASP A 498 11.73 -18.38 1.52
N LEU A 499 12.58 -17.37 1.69
CA LEU A 499 13.99 -17.56 2.05
C LEU A 499 14.14 -18.17 3.46
N LEU A 500 13.27 -17.81 4.40
CA LEU A 500 13.24 -18.43 5.72
C LEU A 500 12.81 -19.90 5.62
N ILE A 501 11.75 -20.19 4.84
CA ILE A 501 11.23 -21.55 4.63
C ILE A 501 12.30 -22.47 4.04
N SER A 502 13.11 -21.98 3.12
CA SER A 502 14.18 -22.80 2.50
C SER A 502 15.42 -22.92 3.40
N SER A 503 15.86 -21.85 4.05
CA SER A 503 17.12 -21.82 4.81
C SER A 503 17.03 -22.41 6.23
N ALA A 504 15.88 -22.27 6.93
CA ALA A 504 15.76 -22.70 8.32
C ALA A 504 15.97 -24.22 8.52
N PRO A 505 15.46 -25.13 7.67
CA PRO A 505 15.73 -26.56 7.82
C PRO A 505 17.21 -26.90 7.70
N GLN A 506 17.91 -26.25 6.78
CA GLN A 506 19.33 -26.49 6.54
C GLN A 506 20.20 -26.01 7.72
N ILE A 507 19.91 -24.80 8.24
CA ILE A 507 20.58 -24.29 9.45
C ILE A 507 20.32 -25.20 10.65
N CYS A 508 19.09 -25.69 10.83
CA CYS A 508 18.79 -26.64 11.88
C CYS A 508 19.54 -27.97 11.71
N ALA A 509 19.74 -28.45 10.48
CA ALA A 509 20.52 -29.64 10.19
C ALA A 509 22.01 -29.45 10.47
N LEU A 510 22.60 -28.29 10.07
CA LEU A 510 23.99 -27.95 10.26
C LEU A 510 24.36 -27.71 11.76
N PHE A 511 23.45 -27.10 12.52
CA PHE A 511 23.68 -26.69 13.89
C PHE A 511 22.64 -27.28 14.85
N PRO A 512 22.93 -28.40 15.53
CA PRO A 512 21.98 -29.09 16.42
C PRO A 512 21.45 -28.23 17.59
N LYS A 513 22.19 -27.21 18.02
CA LYS A 513 21.84 -26.29 19.11
C LYS A 513 21.32 -24.92 18.63
N VAL A 514 20.80 -24.82 17.41
CA VAL A 514 20.17 -23.62 16.87
C VAL A 514 18.66 -23.81 16.77
N ARG A 515 17.88 -22.81 17.14
CA ARG A 515 16.42 -22.75 16.99
C ARG A 515 15.94 -21.41 16.46
N PHE A 516 14.71 -21.39 15.96
CA PHE A 516 14.07 -20.17 15.44
C PHE A 516 12.85 -19.81 16.28
N ILE A 517 12.65 -18.50 16.51
CA ILE A 517 11.41 -17.92 17.01
C ILE A 517 10.91 -16.97 15.93
N VAL A 518 9.71 -17.28 15.37
CA VAL A 518 9.10 -16.50 14.31
C VAL A 518 7.84 -15.82 14.83
N GLY A 519 7.89 -14.50 14.91
CA GLY A 519 6.77 -13.67 15.32
C GLY A 519 6.19 -12.91 14.13
N GLY A 520 4.89 -12.98 13.96
CA GLY A 520 4.18 -12.29 12.90
C GLY A 520 2.96 -13.06 12.42
N ASP A 521 2.19 -12.44 11.53
CA ASP A 521 1.01 -13.02 10.93
C ASP A 521 0.93 -12.63 9.45
N GLY A 522 0.34 -13.50 8.63
CA GLY A 522 0.16 -13.27 7.21
C GLY A 522 -0.10 -14.56 6.42
N PRO A 523 -0.32 -14.44 5.10
CA PRO A 523 -0.66 -15.56 4.24
C PRO A 523 0.41 -16.66 4.23
N LYS A 524 1.69 -16.34 4.45
CA LYS A 524 2.80 -17.31 4.48
C LYS A 524 2.91 -18.14 5.79
N MET A 525 2.02 -17.94 6.76
CA MET A 525 2.01 -18.74 8.00
C MET A 525 1.82 -20.22 7.71
N VAL A 526 0.89 -20.56 6.82
CA VAL A 526 0.57 -21.95 6.45
C VAL A 526 1.81 -22.66 5.86
N GLU A 527 2.57 -21.98 5.02
CA GLU A 527 3.78 -22.53 4.41
C GLU A 527 4.90 -22.75 5.46
N LEU A 528 5.01 -21.85 6.45
CA LEU A 528 5.92 -22.06 7.59
C LEU A 528 5.52 -23.26 8.45
N GLU A 529 4.21 -23.43 8.72
CA GLU A 529 3.69 -24.61 9.42
C GLU A 529 3.99 -25.89 8.64
N GLN A 530 3.72 -25.90 7.33
CA GLN A 530 4.03 -27.04 6.45
C GLN A 530 5.52 -27.38 6.43
N MET A 531 6.39 -26.36 6.36
CA MET A 531 7.84 -26.56 6.45
C MET A 531 8.24 -27.18 7.77
N ARG A 532 7.71 -26.65 8.91
CA ARG A 532 8.00 -27.17 10.26
C ARG A 532 7.60 -28.64 10.39
N GLU A 533 6.42 -29.03 9.90
CA GLU A 533 5.94 -30.42 9.92
C GLU A 533 6.77 -31.31 8.99
N LYS A 534 7.04 -30.85 7.75
CA LYS A 534 7.79 -31.63 6.76
C LYS A 534 9.19 -32.02 7.21
N TYR A 535 9.85 -31.14 7.96
CA TYR A 535 11.23 -31.34 8.42
C TYR A 535 11.33 -31.72 9.90
N GLU A 536 10.20 -32.03 10.56
CA GLU A 536 10.11 -32.43 11.97
C GLU A 536 10.76 -31.42 12.93
N LEU A 537 10.52 -30.12 12.71
CA LEU A 537 11.16 -29.02 13.44
C LEU A 537 10.29 -28.43 14.57
N GLN A 538 9.28 -29.15 15.09
CA GLN A 538 8.36 -28.66 16.12
C GLN A 538 9.08 -28.20 17.40
N GLY A 539 10.19 -28.85 17.77
CA GLY A 539 11.04 -28.45 18.89
C GLY A 539 12.09 -27.39 18.57
N ARG A 540 12.19 -26.95 17.31
CA ARG A 540 13.26 -26.08 16.82
C ARG A 540 12.76 -24.78 16.19
N VAL A 541 11.50 -24.76 15.71
CA VAL A 541 10.86 -23.61 15.09
C VAL A 541 9.57 -23.29 15.85
N GLU A 542 9.62 -22.25 16.64
CA GLU A 542 8.48 -21.73 17.40
C GLU A 542 7.79 -20.63 16.57
N LEU A 543 6.49 -20.82 16.26
CA LEU A 543 5.65 -19.87 15.53
C LEU A 543 4.72 -19.19 16.54
N LEU A 544 4.97 -17.90 16.83
CA LEU A 544 4.23 -17.14 17.84
C LEU A 544 2.90 -16.57 17.34
N GLY A 545 2.70 -16.52 16.03
CA GLY A 545 1.62 -15.72 15.47
C GLY A 545 1.85 -14.22 15.67
N ARG A 546 0.77 -13.45 15.68
CA ARG A 546 0.83 -11.99 15.83
C ARG A 546 1.42 -11.57 17.18
N VAL A 547 2.51 -10.84 17.16
CA VAL A 547 3.17 -10.26 18.34
C VAL A 547 2.66 -8.83 18.54
N ASN A 548 2.23 -8.49 19.76
CA ASN A 548 1.85 -7.10 20.06
C ASN A 548 3.10 -6.23 20.17
N PRO A 549 3.03 -4.94 19.81
CA PRO A 549 4.19 -4.05 19.87
C PRO A 549 4.86 -3.95 21.25
N GLY A 550 4.07 -4.03 22.33
CA GLY A 550 4.59 -4.04 23.69
C GLY A 550 5.41 -5.28 24.04
N ASP A 551 5.18 -6.39 23.34
CA ASP A 551 5.81 -7.69 23.62
C ASP A 551 7.03 -7.93 22.71
N VAL A 552 7.27 -7.08 21.69
CA VAL A 552 8.36 -7.25 20.70
C VAL A 552 9.72 -7.37 21.38
N ARG A 553 10.03 -6.47 22.33
CA ARG A 553 11.27 -6.53 23.11
C ARG A 553 11.43 -7.88 23.83
N ASP A 554 10.37 -8.37 24.44
CA ASP A 554 10.38 -9.60 25.21
C ASP A 554 10.60 -10.83 24.33
N VAL A 555 10.22 -10.77 23.06
CA VAL A 555 10.55 -11.81 22.06
C VAL A 555 11.99 -11.66 21.61
N LEU A 556 12.45 -10.45 21.28
CA LEU A 556 13.80 -10.18 20.82
C LEU A 556 14.84 -10.63 21.85
N THR A 557 14.65 -10.30 23.14
CA THR A 557 15.61 -10.63 24.21
C THR A 557 15.74 -12.13 24.49
N LYS A 558 14.89 -12.99 23.92
CA LYS A 558 15.07 -14.47 23.94
C LYS A 558 16.14 -14.94 22.95
N GLY A 559 16.55 -14.11 22.01
CA GLY A 559 17.47 -14.48 20.94
C GLY A 559 18.83 -13.79 21.00
N GLN A 560 19.75 -14.29 20.21
CA GLN A 560 21.08 -13.74 20.02
C GLN A 560 21.28 -13.19 18.60
N ILE A 561 20.54 -13.74 17.64
CA ILE A 561 20.60 -13.33 16.22
C ILE A 561 19.23 -12.87 15.77
N TYR A 562 19.16 -11.78 15.05
CA TYR A 562 17.96 -11.30 14.36
C TYR A 562 18.11 -11.50 12.86
N LEU A 563 17.15 -12.12 12.21
CA LEU A 563 17.16 -12.35 10.77
C LEU A 563 16.08 -11.50 10.08
N SER A 564 16.49 -10.69 9.13
CA SER A 564 15.61 -9.89 8.25
C SER A 564 15.84 -10.28 6.78
N ASN A 565 14.94 -11.09 6.22
CA ASN A 565 15.02 -11.60 4.85
C ASN A 565 14.26 -10.73 3.84
N SER A 566 13.94 -9.46 4.16
CA SER A 566 13.14 -8.60 3.30
C SER A 566 13.71 -8.50 1.88
N LEU A 567 12.86 -8.64 0.86
CA LEU A 567 13.26 -8.47 -0.55
C LEU A 567 13.35 -6.99 -0.93
N THR A 568 12.61 -6.14 -0.22
CA THR A 568 12.68 -4.68 -0.37
C THR A 568 12.39 -4.00 0.96
N GLU A 569 13.16 -2.96 1.29
CA GLU A 569 13.03 -2.24 2.55
C GLU A 569 13.49 -0.79 2.41
N ALA A 570 12.64 0.15 2.80
CA ALA A 570 13.01 1.57 2.75
C ALA A 570 14.01 1.97 3.84
N PHE A 571 13.86 1.38 5.03
CA PHE A 571 14.76 1.63 6.19
C PHE A 571 14.92 0.38 7.07
N GLY A 572 13.85 -0.24 7.57
CA GLY A 572 13.91 -1.42 8.43
C GLY A 572 14.02 -1.08 9.93
N ILE A 573 12.96 -0.51 10.50
CA ILE A 573 12.87 -0.16 11.93
C ILE A 573 13.14 -1.40 12.81
N SER A 574 12.62 -2.57 12.44
CA SER A 574 12.85 -3.82 13.19
C SER A 574 14.32 -4.24 13.31
N ILE A 575 15.15 -3.80 12.38
CA ILE A 575 16.61 -4.03 12.43
C ILE A 575 17.24 -3.23 13.58
N ILE A 576 16.88 -1.94 13.71
CA ILE A 576 17.40 -1.10 14.81
C ILE A 576 16.80 -1.49 16.17
N GLU A 577 15.54 -1.97 16.20
CA GLU A 577 14.90 -2.53 17.40
C GLU A 577 15.67 -3.76 17.89
N ALA A 578 15.99 -4.70 16.99
CA ALA A 578 16.74 -5.90 17.30
C ALA A 578 18.18 -5.61 17.73
N ALA A 579 18.87 -4.74 17.01
CA ALA A 579 20.23 -4.33 17.38
C ALA A 579 20.26 -3.60 18.74
N SER A 580 19.26 -2.76 19.03
CA SER A 580 19.10 -2.12 20.33
C SER A 580 18.81 -3.12 21.44
N ALA A 581 18.02 -4.17 21.17
CA ALA A 581 17.77 -5.27 22.11
C ALA A 581 18.99 -6.18 22.31
N GLY A 582 20.08 -5.92 21.59
CA GLY A 582 21.37 -6.59 21.76
C GLY A 582 21.60 -7.78 20.84
N LEU A 583 20.78 -8.00 19.82
CA LEU A 583 20.96 -9.09 18.86
C LEU A 583 21.98 -8.72 17.78
N PHE A 584 22.75 -9.70 17.33
CA PHE A 584 23.52 -9.58 16.09
C PHE A 584 22.58 -9.70 14.89
N VAL A 585 22.70 -8.79 13.94
CA VAL A 585 21.75 -8.74 12.82
C VAL A 585 22.28 -9.50 11.60
N VAL A 586 21.43 -10.28 10.96
CA VAL A 586 21.62 -10.82 9.60
C VAL A 586 20.53 -10.24 8.73
N ALA A 587 20.88 -9.59 7.62
CA ALA A 587 19.88 -8.98 6.76
C ALA A 587 20.24 -9.05 5.29
N THR A 588 19.21 -9.13 4.44
CA THR A 588 19.38 -8.99 2.98
C THR A 588 19.86 -7.58 2.63
N LYS A 589 20.82 -7.49 1.71
CA LYS A 589 21.41 -6.23 1.23
C LYS A 589 20.50 -5.57 0.19
N VAL A 590 19.36 -5.03 0.65
CA VAL A 590 18.33 -4.46 -0.22
C VAL A 590 17.93 -3.05 0.22
N GLY A 591 17.59 -2.20 -0.73
CA GLY A 591 17.08 -0.84 -0.48
C GLY A 591 17.96 -0.05 0.49
N GLY A 592 17.34 0.52 1.54
CA GLY A 592 18.03 1.31 2.58
C GLY A 592 18.72 0.48 3.67
N VAL A 593 18.61 -0.86 3.68
CA VAL A 593 19.18 -1.72 4.73
C VAL A 593 20.70 -1.55 4.88
N PRO A 594 21.51 -1.40 3.81
CA PRO A 594 22.95 -1.20 3.94
C PRO A 594 23.38 0.10 4.67
N GLU A 595 22.46 1.03 4.84
CA GLU A 595 22.70 2.34 5.46
C GLU A 595 22.44 2.37 6.97
N ILE A 596 21.85 1.27 7.55
CA ILE A 596 21.28 1.28 8.90
C ILE A 596 22.34 1.06 9.98
N LEU A 597 23.14 0.00 9.86
CA LEU A 597 24.07 -0.40 10.91
C LEU A 597 25.52 -0.46 10.39
N PRO A 598 26.51 -0.19 11.26
CA PRO A 598 27.91 -0.45 10.95
C PRO A 598 28.16 -1.94 10.68
N GLN A 599 29.13 -2.24 9.83
CA GLN A 599 29.42 -3.61 9.35
C GLN A 599 29.76 -4.62 10.47
N ASP A 600 30.24 -4.16 11.61
CA ASP A 600 30.54 -5.01 12.76
C ASP A 600 29.31 -5.41 13.60
N MET A 601 28.13 -4.83 13.29
CA MET A 601 26.86 -5.12 13.96
C MET A 601 25.89 -5.91 13.09
N ILE A 602 26.18 -6.05 11.80
CA ILE A 602 25.30 -6.68 10.81
C ILE A 602 26.08 -7.49 9.79
N GLU A 603 25.61 -8.68 9.50
CA GLU A 603 26.06 -9.51 8.38
C GLU A 603 25.07 -9.39 7.23
N PHE A 604 25.56 -9.02 6.06
CA PHE A 604 24.73 -8.90 4.86
C PHE A 604 24.72 -10.17 4.03
N CYS A 605 23.55 -10.49 3.49
CA CYS A 605 23.37 -11.53 2.46
C CYS A 605 22.62 -10.98 1.25
N ARG A 606 22.76 -11.64 0.12
CA ARG A 606 21.87 -11.47 -1.03
C ARG A 606 20.54 -12.13 -0.71
N ALA A 607 19.47 -11.75 -1.43
CA ALA A 607 18.17 -12.41 -1.36
C ALA A 607 18.20 -13.79 -2.07
N ASP A 608 19.07 -14.67 -1.58
CA ASP A 608 19.37 -15.99 -2.11
C ASP A 608 19.55 -16.96 -0.94
N GLU A 609 19.05 -18.20 -1.09
CA GLU A 609 19.03 -19.21 -0.03
C GLU A 609 20.44 -19.54 0.49
N ASP A 610 21.37 -19.80 -0.42
CA ASP A 610 22.73 -20.23 -0.06
C ASP A 610 23.47 -19.10 0.67
N ASP A 611 23.25 -17.85 0.24
CA ASP A 611 23.89 -16.70 0.86
C ASP A 611 23.29 -16.36 2.23
N VAL A 612 22.00 -16.59 2.44
CA VAL A 612 21.34 -16.52 3.76
C VAL A 612 21.93 -17.57 4.71
N ILE A 613 22.13 -18.81 4.24
CA ILE A 613 22.75 -19.87 5.01
C ILE A 613 24.19 -19.51 5.37
N ARG A 614 24.98 -18.99 4.43
CA ARG A 614 26.34 -18.50 4.65
C ARG A 614 26.36 -17.43 5.74
N ALA A 615 25.51 -16.42 5.63
CA ALA A 615 25.47 -15.30 6.57
C ALA A 615 25.02 -15.74 7.97
N LEU A 616 24.02 -16.62 8.07
CA LEU A 616 23.59 -17.21 9.34
C LEU A 616 24.70 -18.05 9.97
N THR A 617 25.42 -18.85 9.17
CA THR A 617 26.59 -19.63 9.63
C THR A 617 27.64 -18.71 10.23
N HIS A 618 27.98 -17.62 9.54
CA HIS A 618 28.94 -16.62 10.06
C HIS A 618 28.45 -15.96 11.36
N ALA A 619 27.18 -15.58 11.42
CA ALA A 619 26.57 -14.99 12.62
C ALA A 619 26.61 -15.95 13.81
N ILE A 620 26.28 -17.24 13.59
CA ILE A 620 26.35 -18.28 14.63
C ILE A 620 27.77 -18.38 15.18
N HIS A 621 28.79 -18.45 14.32
CA HIS A 621 30.19 -18.45 14.76
C HIS A 621 30.61 -17.16 15.47
N THR A 622 30.09 -16.02 15.08
CA THR A 622 30.34 -14.74 15.75
C THR A 622 29.80 -14.76 17.18
N ILE A 623 28.60 -15.28 17.39
CA ILE A 623 28.00 -15.45 18.73
C ILE A 623 28.80 -16.46 19.55
N GLN A 624 29.16 -17.63 18.99
CA GLN A 624 29.95 -18.66 19.68
C GLN A 624 31.32 -18.17 20.10
N SER A 625 31.92 -17.27 19.33
CA SER A 625 33.24 -16.70 19.64
C SER A 625 33.19 -15.48 20.58
N LEU A 626 32.01 -15.15 21.11
CA LEU A 626 31.76 -14.02 22.02
C LEU A 626 32.28 -12.66 21.48
N ARG A 627 32.31 -12.49 20.16
CA ARG A 627 32.74 -11.24 19.52
C ARG A 627 31.69 -10.15 19.54
N HIS A 628 30.44 -10.51 19.80
CA HIS A 628 29.32 -9.57 19.86
C HIS A 628 28.99 -9.19 21.30
N SER A 629 28.83 -7.89 21.56
CA SER A 629 28.45 -7.36 22.89
C SER A 629 27.08 -6.70 22.82
N PRO A 630 26.02 -7.28 23.43
CA PRO A 630 24.67 -6.75 23.42
C PRO A 630 24.56 -5.29 23.90
N TRP A 631 25.24 -4.97 25.00
CA TRP A 631 25.20 -3.62 25.57
C TRP A 631 25.95 -2.58 24.72
N SER A 632 27.06 -2.97 24.08
CA SER A 632 27.75 -2.09 23.13
C SER A 632 26.90 -1.77 21.94
N ALA A 633 26.16 -2.78 21.39
CA ALA A 633 25.22 -2.59 20.29
C ALA A 633 24.11 -1.61 20.69
N HIS A 634 23.51 -1.80 21.87
CA HIS A 634 22.47 -0.91 22.39
C HIS A 634 22.90 0.55 22.49
N ILE A 635 24.06 0.80 23.10
CA ILE A 635 24.60 2.16 23.28
C ILE A 635 24.81 2.83 21.92
N ARG A 636 25.40 2.11 20.95
CA ARG A 636 25.66 2.64 19.61
C ARG A 636 24.35 2.97 18.88
N VAL A 637 23.33 2.09 18.95
CA VAL A 637 22.02 2.34 18.32
C VAL A 637 21.32 3.53 18.96
N ARG A 638 21.33 3.64 20.29
CA ARG A 638 20.78 4.78 21.04
C ARG A 638 21.40 6.11 20.58
N ASP A 639 22.72 6.13 20.41
CA ASP A 639 23.44 7.34 20.04
C ASP A 639 23.22 7.71 18.56
N MET A 640 23.02 6.73 17.66
CA MET A 640 22.73 6.95 16.25
C MET A 640 21.28 7.35 15.96
N TYR A 641 20.31 6.79 16.71
CA TYR A 641 18.88 6.82 16.34
C TYR A 641 17.99 7.39 17.45
N SER A 642 18.23 8.65 17.85
CA SER A 642 17.41 9.34 18.84
C SER A 642 16.34 10.23 18.19
N TRP A 643 15.13 10.26 18.77
CA TRP A 643 14.06 11.15 18.33
C TRP A 643 14.42 12.63 18.43
N SER A 644 15.25 12.99 19.40
CA SER A 644 15.74 14.36 19.53
C SER A 644 16.60 14.79 18.33
N CYS A 645 17.45 13.89 17.81
CA CYS A 645 18.23 14.16 16.59
C CYS A 645 17.30 14.27 15.36
N VAL A 646 16.34 13.37 15.21
CA VAL A 646 15.36 13.40 14.11
C VAL A 646 14.56 14.70 14.12
N ALA A 647 14.03 15.10 15.28
CA ALA A 647 13.27 16.35 15.41
C ALA A 647 14.13 17.59 15.10
N SER A 648 15.38 17.63 15.58
CA SER A 648 16.30 18.74 15.24
C SER A 648 16.53 18.87 13.74
N ARG A 649 16.72 17.75 13.04
CA ARG A 649 16.91 17.75 11.59
C ARG A 649 15.62 18.12 10.86
N ALA A 650 14.45 17.67 11.35
CA ALA A 650 13.15 18.04 10.82
C ALA A 650 12.89 19.55 10.98
N GLU A 651 13.25 20.16 12.12
CA GLU A 651 13.17 21.61 12.33
C GLU A 651 13.96 22.40 11.30
N ILE A 652 15.17 21.94 10.94
CA ILE A 652 15.98 22.58 9.88
C ILE A 652 15.22 22.55 8.54
N VAL A 653 14.62 21.42 8.21
CA VAL A 653 13.79 21.29 6.99
C VAL A 653 12.56 22.21 7.06
N TYR A 654 11.88 22.28 8.19
CA TYR A 654 10.74 23.18 8.37
C TYR A 654 11.14 24.66 8.22
N LEU A 655 12.26 25.07 8.79
CA LEU A 655 12.76 26.44 8.66
C LEU A 655 13.10 26.78 7.19
N ARG A 656 13.70 25.84 6.46
CA ARG A 656 13.92 26.01 5.01
C ARG A 656 12.59 26.12 4.24
N ALA A 657 11.62 25.27 4.54
CA ALA A 657 10.29 25.36 3.94
C ALA A 657 9.63 26.73 4.22
N MET A 658 9.73 27.20 5.47
CA MET A 658 9.19 28.51 5.88
C MET A 658 9.88 29.69 5.21
N SER A 659 11.15 29.59 4.83
CA SER A 659 11.91 30.66 4.15
C SER A 659 11.62 30.74 2.63
N ARG A 660 11.04 29.68 2.04
CA ARG A 660 10.71 29.69 0.61
C ARG A 660 9.60 30.70 0.31
N PRO A 661 9.62 31.37 -0.86
CA PRO A 661 8.50 32.23 -1.27
C PRO A 661 7.22 31.41 -1.47
N HIS A 662 6.07 32.05 -1.30
CA HIS A 662 4.81 31.44 -1.70
C HIS A 662 4.73 31.38 -3.22
N ARG A 663 4.33 30.21 -3.74
CA ARG A 663 4.16 30.02 -5.18
C ARG A 663 2.81 30.54 -5.63
N GLU A 664 2.83 31.41 -6.61
CA GLU A 664 1.61 31.90 -7.26
C GLU A 664 0.93 30.80 -8.08
N THR A 665 -0.39 30.93 -8.30
CA THR A 665 -1.18 29.96 -9.08
C THR A 665 -0.62 29.75 -10.48
N GLY A 666 -0.13 30.82 -11.14
CA GLY A 666 0.47 30.72 -12.46
C GLY A 666 1.77 29.90 -12.50
N GLU A 667 2.61 30.01 -11.46
CA GLU A 667 3.79 29.17 -11.32
C GLU A 667 3.41 27.69 -11.06
N ARG A 668 2.41 27.45 -10.20
CA ARG A 668 1.89 26.11 -9.96
C ARG A 668 1.38 25.45 -11.25
N MET A 669 0.61 26.17 -12.06
CA MET A 669 0.12 25.67 -13.36
C MET A 669 1.28 25.32 -14.30
N LYS A 670 2.32 26.17 -14.41
CA LYS A 670 3.50 25.87 -15.23
C LYS A 670 4.16 24.56 -14.79
N ARG A 671 4.37 24.37 -13.48
CA ARG A 671 4.96 23.15 -12.93
C ARG A 671 4.10 21.91 -13.20
N TYR A 672 2.76 22.01 -13.11
CA TYR A 672 1.89 20.88 -13.45
C TYR A 672 1.95 20.52 -14.94
N LEU A 673 2.05 21.50 -15.84
CA LEU A 673 2.17 21.24 -17.28
C LEU A 673 3.44 20.42 -17.63
N GLU A 674 4.51 20.51 -16.83
CA GLU A 674 5.71 19.67 -16.99
C GLU A 674 5.47 18.18 -16.74
N LEU A 675 4.36 17.78 -16.11
CA LEU A 675 3.98 16.37 -15.93
C LEU A 675 3.54 15.66 -17.22
N GLY A 676 3.50 16.39 -18.32
CA GLY A 676 3.20 15.90 -19.65
C GLY A 676 1.91 16.49 -20.26
N PRO A 677 1.72 16.30 -21.57
CA PRO A 677 0.68 17.02 -22.32
C PRO A 677 -0.75 16.65 -21.93
N VAL A 678 -0.99 15.45 -21.41
CA VAL A 678 -2.31 15.01 -20.98
C VAL A 678 -2.47 15.20 -19.48
N PHE A 679 -1.57 14.58 -18.70
CA PHE A 679 -1.68 14.57 -17.25
C PHE A 679 -1.49 15.95 -16.64
N GLY A 680 -0.59 16.75 -17.19
CA GLY A 680 -0.38 18.13 -16.75
C GLY A 680 -1.60 19.02 -16.97
N VAL A 681 -2.29 18.87 -18.11
CA VAL A 681 -3.54 19.61 -18.38
C VAL A 681 -4.65 19.18 -17.41
N VAL A 682 -4.78 17.88 -17.15
CA VAL A 682 -5.75 17.36 -16.15
C VAL A 682 -5.47 17.99 -14.78
N MET A 683 -4.21 18.05 -14.34
CA MET A 683 -3.84 18.67 -13.06
C MET A 683 -4.13 20.17 -13.03
N CYS A 684 -3.95 20.88 -14.14
CA CYS A 684 -4.33 22.30 -14.24
C CYS A 684 -5.86 22.47 -14.14
N CYS A 685 -6.66 21.58 -14.75
CA CYS A 685 -8.11 21.60 -14.59
C CYS A 685 -8.53 21.32 -13.14
N ILE A 686 -7.89 20.33 -12.48
CA ILE A 686 -8.11 20.06 -11.05
C ILE A 686 -7.81 21.30 -10.22
N LEU A 687 -6.68 21.94 -10.45
CA LEU A 687 -6.28 23.18 -9.77
C LEU A 687 -7.30 24.32 -9.98
N ALA A 688 -7.84 24.47 -11.18
CA ALA A 688 -8.87 25.48 -11.47
C ALA A 688 -10.17 25.20 -10.71
N VAL A 689 -10.63 23.93 -10.71
CA VAL A 689 -11.82 23.50 -9.95
C VAL A 689 -11.60 23.71 -8.46
N GLU A 690 -10.43 23.35 -7.95
CA GLU A 690 -10.03 23.55 -6.55
C GLU A 690 -10.09 25.04 -6.15
N HIS A 691 -9.55 25.94 -6.97
CA HIS A 691 -9.59 27.39 -6.73
C HIS A 691 -11.01 27.93 -6.73
N TYR A 692 -11.82 27.50 -7.70
CA TYR A 692 -13.23 27.90 -7.75
C TYR A 692 -14.00 27.43 -6.52
N PHE A 693 -13.79 26.19 -6.12
CA PHE A 693 -14.44 25.63 -4.92
C PHE A 693 -13.95 26.32 -3.64
N PHE A 694 -12.65 26.63 -3.56
CA PHE A 694 -12.09 27.39 -2.45
C PHE A 694 -12.70 28.80 -2.38
N TRP A 695 -12.87 29.48 -3.51
CA TRP A 695 -13.56 30.77 -3.59
C TRP A 695 -15.02 30.66 -3.08
N LEU A 696 -15.76 29.62 -3.46
CA LEU A 696 -17.10 29.35 -2.94
C LEU A 696 -17.11 29.16 -1.42
N LEU A 697 -16.13 28.45 -0.89
CA LEU A 697 -16.00 28.23 0.57
C LEU A 697 -15.69 29.55 1.30
N GLU A 698 -14.83 30.40 0.73
CA GLU A 698 -14.56 31.72 1.32
C GLU A 698 -15.79 32.64 1.28
N TRP A 699 -16.59 32.56 0.23
CA TRP A 699 -17.87 33.29 0.15
C TRP A 699 -18.92 32.75 1.13
N TRP A 700 -19.05 31.41 1.26
CA TRP A 700 -20.03 30.78 2.15
C TRP A 700 -19.67 30.92 3.63
N ASN A 701 -18.44 30.66 3.99
CA ASN A 701 -17.92 30.73 5.35
C ASN A 701 -16.58 31.47 5.38
N PRO A 702 -16.57 32.79 5.38
CA PRO A 702 -15.35 33.59 5.37
C PRO A 702 -14.41 33.23 6.52
N ARG A 703 -13.08 33.32 6.29
CA ARG A 703 -12.05 32.94 7.27
C ARG A 703 -12.08 33.71 8.57
N ASP A 704 -12.55 34.95 8.54
CA ASP A 704 -12.72 35.83 9.73
C ASP A 704 -13.85 35.37 10.66
N LYS A 705 -14.81 34.57 10.17
CA LYS A 705 -15.86 33.95 10.98
C LYS A 705 -15.44 32.63 11.64
N ILE A 706 -14.32 32.06 11.25
CA ILE A 706 -13.83 30.82 11.84
C ILE A 706 -13.19 31.14 13.19
N GLN A 707 -13.79 30.61 14.26
CA GLN A 707 -13.27 30.78 15.61
C GLN A 707 -11.90 30.08 15.72
N GLN A 708 -10.90 30.83 16.17
CA GLN A 708 -9.60 30.27 16.47
C GLN A 708 -9.68 29.53 17.83
N VAL A 709 -9.07 28.38 17.90
CA VAL A 709 -8.90 27.65 19.16
C VAL A 709 -8.03 28.52 20.09
N VAL A 710 -8.60 28.92 21.22
CA VAL A 710 -7.94 29.77 22.23
C VAL A 710 -6.66 29.07 22.68
N LYS A 711 -5.57 29.84 22.78
CA LYS A 711 -4.19 29.48 23.05
C LYS A 711 -4.03 28.15 23.80
N PHE A 712 -3.36 27.20 23.13
CA PHE A 712 -2.75 26.05 23.77
C PHE A 712 -1.86 26.55 24.93
N GLN A 713 -2.29 26.37 26.16
CA GLN A 713 -1.41 26.54 27.32
C GLN A 713 -0.35 25.44 27.20
N GLY A 714 0.91 25.86 26.98
CA GLY A 714 2.02 24.94 26.83
C GLY A 714 2.06 23.96 28.00
N VAL A 715 2.44 22.75 27.71
CA VAL A 715 2.76 21.71 28.69
C VAL A 715 3.63 22.33 29.77
N GLU A 716 3.13 22.41 31.01
CA GLU A 716 3.97 22.65 32.16
C GLU A 716 5.09 21.62 32.16
N ARG A 717 6.33 22.05 32.39
CA ARG A 717 7.49 21.17 32.45
C ARG A 717 7.18 20.03 33.41
N PHE A 718 7.07 18.82 32.90
CA PHE A 718 7.12 17.64 33.74
C PHE A 718 8.55 17.54 34.31
N GLU A 719 8.72 17.99 35.55
CA GLU A 719 9.87 17.58 36.35
C GLU A 719 9.69 16.11 36.71
N ASP A 720 10.77 15.36 36.50
CA ASP A 720 10.91 13.94 36.79
C ASP A 720 10.58 13.68 38.28
N GLY A 721 9.44 13.09 38.58
CA GLY A 721 9.06 12.77 39.93
C GLY A 721 7.75 11.98 39.99
N GLY A 722 7.88 10.67 40.00
CA GLY A 722 6.78 9.72 39.95
C GLY A 722 5.63 9.98 40.91
N LYS A 723 4.44 10.01 40.36
CA LYS A 723 3.17 9.50 40.94
C LYS A 723 2.14 9.38 39.81
N LYS A 724 1.59 8.18 39.66
CA LYS A 724 0.44 7.91 38.80
C LYS A 724 -0.78 8.55 39.48
N GLU A 725 -1.37 9.56 38.86
CA GLU A 725 -2.74 10.01 39.16
C GLU A 725 -3.62 9.78 37.92
N GLU A 726 -4.68 9.02 38.10
CA GLU A 726 -5.76 8.85 37.14
C GLU A 726 -6.44 10.19 36.88
N ILE A 727 -6.39 10.66 35.64
CA ILE A 727 -7.13 11.87 35.24
C ILE A 727 -8.54 11.45 34.79
N GLN A 728 -9.52 11.79 35.61
CA GLN A 728 -10.93 11.75 35.23
C GLN A 728 -11.20 12.76 34.10
N VAL A 729 -11.70 12.24 32.98
CA VAL A 729 -12.14 13.07 31.84
C VAL A 729 -13.44 13.78 32.21
N ARG A 730 -13.41 15.10 32.41
CA ARG A 730 -14.60 15.94 32.40
C ARG A 730 -15.15 16.02 30.97
N LYS A 731 -16.34 15.47 30.78
CA LYS A 731 -17.20 15.77 29.62
C LYS A 731 -17.70 17.18 29.77
N GLU A 732 -17.27 18.11 28.93
CA GLU A 732 -18.00 19.35 28.69
C GLU A 732 -18.70 19.23 27.34
N GLN A 733 -19.99 19.61 27.36
CA GLN A 733 -21.03 19.49 26.35
C GLN A 733 -20.74 20.27 25.05
#